data_46918b97501166425ceb1096ee695000
#
_entry.id   46918b97501166425ceb1096ee695000
#
_cell.length_a   1.000
_cell.length_b   1.000
_cell.length_c   1.000
_cell.angle_alpha   90.00
_cell.angle_beta   90.00
_cell.angle_gamma   90.00
#
_symmetry.space_group_name_H-M   'P 1'
#
loop_
_entity.id
_entity.type
_entity.pdbx_description
1 polymer ?
#
loop_
_entity_poly.entity_id
_entity_poly.type
_entity_poly.pdbx_seq_one_letter_code
_entity_poly.pdbx_strand_id
1 'polypeptide(L)'
;MNKITKVILIAGCLIGVRVQAQKVFQVGANRPGAAIEPTMWGVFFEDINMGADGGLYAELVKNRSFEFNRPMMGWTVLGKPATEGDFLVVHRQDAANTANPRYLRVTLGKDRVGLSNEGFRGMGIKAGVGYDFSVMVRQTVSKLGLHVGLTGKDGQSLGGADLTTNATGNGWEKKRVSFTATATDPSAKLDIWFDGQGVIDLDMISLFPSDTWKKRPGGMRADMVQLLADMKPGFIRFPGGCIVEGFDLSQRYQWKKTIGPLEERQLIINRWNFEFAHRPAPDYFQTFGLGFFEYFQMAEDIGAEPLPILNCGMACQFNSGEVVPMEALDPYVQDALDLIEFANGDASTKWGGVRAGMGHPESFHLKLLGIGNENWGPQYVERLKVFTAAIKAKYPAIQLVNSSGTDPDGPRFDYLNGELRGMHADIIDEHYYRRPEWFFANAGRYDNYPRNASKVFCGEYAAQSDKTVSVANRNNWLTALSEAAFMTGLERNADVVKMASYAPLFAHAEGWQWTPDLIWVDNLRSYGTPDYYVQQLYSLNKGTHVVPLTMNGKVVEGQDSLYATACRDSVSQDLIVKIVNASGSVQKSHVALDGVKKLPAMARLTVLKSDGLEEVNSFTTPKAIAPVETLIPTKGKSVAVELAPYSFTIVRIKVG
;
A
#
# COMPACT_ATOMS: atom_id res chain seq x y z
N MET A 1 37.95 -53.95 -67.68
CA MET A 1 37.47 -52.56 -67.88
C MET A 1 36.12 -52.42 -67.25
N ASN A 2 36.09 -52.02 -65.95
CA ASN A 2 34.87 -51.87 -65.17
C ASN A 2 34.48 -50.39 -65.08
N LYS A 3 33.32 -50.03 -65.60
CA LYS A 3 32.74 -48.66 -65.45
C LYS A 3 32.03 -48.59 -64.13
N ILE A 4 32.51 -47.72 -63.24
CA ILE A 4 31.87 -47.34 -61.98
C ILE A 4 30.91 -46.18 -62.27
N THR A 5 29.62 -46.42 -62.14
CA THR A 5 28.55 -45.37 -62.21
C THR A 5 28.42 -44.72 -60.82
N LYS A 6 28.75 -43.42 -60.70
CA LYS A 6 28.48 -42.65 -59.51
C LYS A 6 27.02 -42.20 -59.47
N VAL A 7 26.27 -42.69 -58.51
CA VAL A 7 24.91 -42.16 -58.18
C VAL A 7 25.11 -41.01 -57.21
N ILE A 8 24.71 -39.79 -57.59
CA ILE A 8 24.64 -38.60 -56.74
C ILE A 8 23.26 -38.58 -56.08
N LEU A 9 23.21 -38.85 -54.79
CA LEU A 9 22.00 -38.63 -53.96
C LEU A 9 21.92 -37.15 -53.61
N ILE A 10 20.96 -36.41 -54.16
CA ILE A 10 20.61 -35.03 -53.74
C ILE A 10 19.61 -35.17 -52.56
N ALA A 11 20.13 -34.96 -51.35
CA ALA A 11 19.28 -34.81 -50.16
C ALA A 11 18.64 -33.43 -50.16
N GLY A 12 17.42 -33.31 -50.59
CA GLY A 12 16.61 -32.12 -50.47
C GLY A 12 16.24 -31.84 -49.00
N CYS A 13 16.88 -30.87 -48.37
CA CYS A 13 16.41 -30.31 -47.09
C CYS A 13 15.08 -29.59 -47.31
N LEU A 14 13.97 -30.24 -47.05
CA LEU A 14 12.66 -29.59 -46.88
C LEU A 14 12.71 -28.81 -45.56
N ILE A 15 13.04 -27.52 -45.64
CA ILE A 15 12.82 -26.55 -44.56
C ILE A 15 11.31 -26.37 -44.47
N GLY A 16 10.68 -27.18 -43.61
CA GLY A 16 9.26 -27.01 -43.24
C GLY A 16 9.09 -25.67 -42.53
N VAL A 17 8.69 -24.64 -43.26
CA VAL A 17 8.17 -23.41 -42.66
C VAL A 17 6.91 -23.85 -41.89
N ARG A 18 7.06 -24.00 -40.57
CA ARG A 18 5.85 -24.17 -39.70
C ARG A 18 5.08 -22.85 -39.77
N VAL A 19 4.09 -22.77 -40.61
CA VAL A 19 3.09 -21.72 -40.53
C VAL A 19 2.39 -21.91 -39.18
N GLN A 20 2.74 -21.09 -38.21
CA GLN A 20 2.09 -21.09 -36.91
C GLN A 20 0.64 -20.70 -37.15
N ALA A 21 -0.30 -21.60 -36.83
CA ALA A 21 -1.72 -21.35 -37.00
C ALA A 21 -2.10 -20.09 -36.20
N GLN A 22 -2.79 -19.17 -36.85
CA GLN A 22 -3.20 -17.91 -36.26
C GLN A 22 -4.16 -18.17 -35.08
N LYS A 23 -3.90 -17.60 -33.90
CA LYS A 23 -4.73 -17.75 -32.72
C LYS A 23 -5.98 -16.86 -32.85
N VAL A 24 -7.15 -17.39 -32.55
CA VAL A 24 -8.42 -16.64 -32.63
C VAL A 24 -9.08 -16.60 -31.27
N PHE A 25 -9.17 -15.41 -30.70
CA PHE A 25 -9.94 -15.14 -29.49
C PHE A 25 -11.36 -14.76 -29.88
N GLN A 26 -12.32 -15.62 -29.59
CA GLN A 26 -13.74 -15.37 -29.83
C GLN A 26 -14.35 -14.67 -28.63
N VAL A 27 -14.91 -13.48 -28.81
CA VAL A 27 -15.47 -12.65 -27.74
C VAL A 27 -16.96 -12.41 -27.99
N GLY A 28 -17.78 -12.83 -27.03
CA GLY A 28 -19.23 -12.64 -27.05
C GLY A 28 -19.62 -11.24 -26.54
N ALA A 29 -19.37 -10.21 -27.33
CA ALA A 29 -19.49 -8.80 -26.91
C ALA A 29 -20.90 -8.37 -26.46
N ASN A 30 -21.96 -9.05 -26.95
CA ASN A 30 -23.34 -8.78 -26.58
C ASN A 30 -23.90 -9.74 -25.52
N ARG A 31 -23.07 -10.56 -24.90
CA ARG A 31 -23.46 -11.53 -23.87
C ARG A 31 -22.83 -11.14 -22.51
N PRO A 32 -23.38 -10.10 -21.81
CA PRO A 32 -22.87 -9.74 -20.50
C PRO A 32 -23.05 -10.89 -19.51
N GLY A 33 -21.99 -11.26 -18.83
CA GLY A 33 -21.94 -12.23 -17.74
C GLY A 33 -21.97 -11.56 -16.38
N ALA A 34 -21.09 -12.00 -15.48
CA ALA A 34 -20.99 -11.49 -14.12
C ALA A 34 -20.71 -9.98 -14.10
N ALA A 35 -21.37 -9.27 -13.18
CA ALA A 35 -21.03 -7.88 -12.87
C ALA A 35 -19.66 -7.80 -12.21
N ILE A 36 -18.88 -6.82 -12.60
CA ILE A 36 -17.58 -6.49 -11.97
C ILE A 36 -17.82 -5.38 -10.97
N GLU A 37 -17.50 -5.64 -9.71
CA GLU A 37 -17.66 -4.64 -8.65
C GLU A 37 -16.73 -3.44 -8.86
N PRO A 38 -17.16 -2.24 -8.48
CA PRO A 38 -16.27 -1.07 -8.43
C PRO A 38 -15.00 -1.31 -7.61
N THR A 39 -15.09 -2.14 -6.59
CA THR A 39 -14.00 -2.51 -5.67
C THR A 39 -13.13 -3.67 -6.16
N MET A 40 -13.26 -4.15 -7.41
CA MET A 40 -12.52 -5.33 -7.89
C MET A 40 -11.01 -5.18 -7.73
N TRP A 41 -10.45 -4.01 -8.01
CA TRP A 41 -9.01 -3.74 -7.94
C TRP A 41 -8.75 -2.61 -6.97
N GLY A 42 -7.96 -2.89 -5.94
CA GLY A 42 -7.63 -1.93 -4.90
C GLY A 42 -6.17 -1.98 -4.48
N VAL A 43 -5.87 -1.32 -3.39
CA VAL A 43 -4.52 -1.28 -2.79
C VAL A 43 -4.58 -1.72 -1.33
N PHE A 44 -3.50 -2.34 -0.91
CA PHE A 44 -3.25 -2.76 0.48
C PHE A 44 -2.15 -1.89 1.06
N PHE A 45 -2.42 -1.16 2.12
CA PHE A 45 -1.42 -0.41 2.87
C PHE A 45 -1.14 -1.10 4.19
N GLU A 46 0.13 -1.29 4.50
CA GLU A 46 0.64 -1.65 5.82
C GLU A 46 1.80 -0.75 6.18
N ASP A 47 1.91 -0.40 7.48
CA ASP A 47 3.08 0.28 8.01
C ASP A 47 4.22 -0.72 8.26
N ILE A 48 4.74 -1.23 7.16
CA ILE A 48 5.94 -2.06 7.03
C ILE A 48 6.94 -1.32 6.14
N ASN A 49 8.21 -1.67 6.18
CA ASN A 49 9.24 -1.12 5.29
C ASN A 49 9.37 0.41 5.34
N MET A 50 9.08 1.04 6.49
CA MET A 50 9.00 2.49 6.67
C MET A 50 7.91 3.12 5.77
N GLY A 51 6.76 2.45 5.66
CA GLY A 51 5.67 2.87 4.79
C GLY A 51 4.91 4.09 5.29
N ALA A 52 4.76 4.27 6.62
CA ALA A 52 4.12 5.44 7.22
C ALA A 52 5.16 6.47 7.69
N ASP A 53 5.68 6.36 8.91
CA ASP A 53 6.72 7.25 9.42
C ASP A 53 8.02 7.09 8.63
N GLY A 54 8.51 8.17 8.02
CA GLY A 54 9.65 8.13 7.10
C GLY A 54 9.30 7.69 5.67
N GLY A 55 8.00 7.53 5.38
CA GLY A 55 7.43 7.19 4.09
C GLY A 55 6.28 8.11 3.71
N LEU A 56 5.05 7.57 3.69
CA LEU A 56 3.85 8.29 3.25
C LEU A 56 3.52 9.52 4.11
N TYR A 57 3.71 9.45 5.42
CA TYR A 57 3.58 10.60 6.32
C TYR A 57 4.78 11.53 6.15
N ALA A 58 4.52 12.79 5.74
CA ALA A 58 5.56 13.71 5.33
C ALA A 58 6.33 14.39 6.47
N GLU A 59 6.16 13.96 7.74
CA GLU A 59 6.96 14.41 8.88
C GLU A 59 8.42 14.03 8.68
N LEU A 60 9.33 15.00 8.77
CA LEU A 60 10.76 14.80 8.60
C LEU A 60 11.49 14.53 9.91
N VAL A 61 10.93 14.96 11.06
CA VAL A 61 11.56 14.82 12.37
C VAL A 61 11.28 13.44 12.95
N LYS A 62 12.34 12.66 13.15
CA LYS A 62 12.28 11.38 13.84
C LYS A 62 12.17 11.61 15.35
N ASN A 63 11.25 10.88 16.02
CA ASN A 63 11.07 10.97 17.46
C ASN A 63 10.76 12.39 17.96
N ARG A 64 9.75 13.01 17.35
CA ARG A 64 9.35 14.42 17.60
C ARG A 64 8.94 14.73 19.04
N SER A 65 8.51 13.72 19.81
CA SER A 65 7.98 13.83 21.18
C SER A 65 8.83 13.12 22.23
N PHE A 66 10.02 12.64 21.89
CA PHE A 66 10.94 11.93 22.79
C PHE A 66 10.38 10.64 23.41
N GLU A 67 9.34 10.05 22.80
CA GLU A 67 8.64 8.87 23.35
C GLU A 67 9.27 7.55 22.91
N PHE A 68 10.29 7.53 22.05
CA PHE A 68 10.96 6.28 21.67
C PHE A 68 11.65 5.63 22.88
N ASN A 69 11.88 4.33 22.83
CA ASN A 69 12.52 3.58 23.93
C ASN A 69 13.85 4.19 24.39
N ARG A 70 14.62 4.75 23.44
CA ARG A 70 15.74 5.62 23.69
C ARG A 70 15.28 7.05 23.43
N PRO A 71 14.98 7.85 24.46
CA PRO A 71 14.30 9.14 24.27
C PRO A 71 15.03 10.13 23.36
N MET A 72 16.35 10.04 23.28
CA MET A 72 17.19 10.86 22.37
C MET A 72 17.46 10.15 21.03
N MET A 73 16.82 9.03 20.71
CA MET A 73 17.00 8.39 19.39
C MET A 73 16.61 9.36 18.28
N GLY A 74 17.49 9.51 17.30
CA GLY A 74 17.36 10.49 16.22
C GLY A 74 17.87 11.90 16.55
N TRP A 75 18.19 12.18 17.81
CA TRP A 75 18.68 13.47 18.29
C TRP A 75 20.12 13.40 18.73
N THR A 76 20.89 14.44 18.38
CA THR A 76 22.28 14.64 18.79
C THR A 76 22.43 16.05 19.36
N VAL A 77 23.13 16.19 20.51
CA VAL A 77 23.46 17.48 21.09
C VAL A 77 24.60 18.11 20.31
N LEU A 78 24.45 19.37 19.95
CA LEU A 78 25.43 20.18 19.25
C LEU A 78 26.15 21.15 20.24
N GLY A 79 27.42 21.43 19.96
CA GLY A 79 28.26 22.29 20.81
C GLY A 79 28.79 21.54 22.02
N LYS A 80 29.13 22.31 23.08
CA LYS A 80 29.65 21.76 24.35
C LYS A 80 28.74 22.23 25.49
N PRO A 81 27.80 21.42 25.96
CA PRO A 81 27.03 21.74 27.14
C PRO A 81 27.97 21.82 28.34
N ALA A 82 27.67 22.69 29.31
CA ALA A 82 28.49 22.87 30.53
C ALA A 82 28.49 21.60 31.39
N THR A 83 27.37 20.88 31.39
CA THR A 83 27.22 19.59 32.05
C THR A 83 26.36 18.64 31.20
N GLU A 84 26.47 17.32 31.44
CA GLU A 84 25.59 16.35 30.84
C GLU A 84 24.11 16.55 31.23
N GLY A 85 23.83 17.19 32.36
CA GLY A 85 22.50 17.53 32.85
C GLY A 85 21.83 18.70 32.14
N ASP A 86 22.48 19.37 31.19
CA ASP A 86 21.92 20.50 30.47
C ASP A 86 20.86 20.10 29.45
N PHE A 87 20.85 18.82 29.06
CA PHE A 87 19.84 18.22 28.17
C PHE A 87 19.21 17.03 28.86
N LEU A 88 18.02 17.22 29.43
CA LEU A 88 17.32 16.16 30.19
C LEU A 88 15.98 15.85 29.58
N VAL A 89 15.73 14.56 29.28
CA VAL A 89 14.38 14.10 28.99
C VAL A 89 13.64 13.92 30.31
N VAL A 90 12.59 14.68 30.48
CA VAL A 90 11.76 14.71 31.69
C VAL A 90 10.45 13.99 31.43
N HIS A 91 10.05 13.10 32.36
CA HIS A 91 8.77 12.43 32.36
C HIS A 91 7.77 13.21 33.24
N ARG A 92 6.67 13.68 32.66
CA ARG A 92 5.58 14.33 33.40
C ARG A 92 4.83 13.31 34.23
N GLN A 93 4.39 13.73 35.41
CA GLN A 93 3.54 12.90 36.27
C GLN A 93 2.12 13.45 36.37
N ASP A 94 1.84 14.60 35.76
CA ASP A 94 0.49 15.15 35.69
C ASP A 94 -0.39 14.33 34.74
N ALA A 95 -1.66 14.21 35.08
CA ALA A 95 -2.63 13.42 34.31
C ALA A 95 -3.00 14.08 32.96
N ALA A 96 -2.45 15.24 32.62
CA ALA A 96 -2.91 16.04 31.50
C ALA A 96 -2.50 15.47 30.12
N ASN A 97 -1.43 14.66 30.04
CA ASN A 97 -1.06 13.98 28.82
C ASN A 97 -0.35 12.66 29.11
N THR A 98 -1.13 11.59 29.21
CA THR A 98 -0.62 10.23 29.43
C THR A 98 -0.10 9.56 28.16
N ALA A 99 -0.47 10.07 26.99
CA ALA A 99 -0.05 9.51 25.69
C ALA A 99 1.39 9.92 25.32
N ASN A 100 1.75 11.20 25.58
CA ASN A 100 3.08 11.75 25.35
C ASN A 100 3.59 12.41 26.64
N PRO A 101 4.03 11.61 27.66
CA PRO A 101 4.43 12.17 28.96
C PRO A 101 5.81 12.80 28.97
N ARG A 102 6.64 12.62 27.93
CA ARG A 102 8.01 13.10 27.91
C ARG A 102 8.13 14.46 27.24
N TYR A 103 9.17 15.18 27.60
CA TYR A 103 9.62 16.38 26.93
C TYR A 103 11.13 16.56 27.18
N LEU A 104 11.81 17.33 26.34
CA LEU A 104 13.20 17.68 26.52
C LEU A 104 13.34 19.02 27.27
N ARG A 105 14.06 19.02 28.38
CA ARG A 105 14.50 20.25 29.10
C ARG A 105 15.90 20.59 28.71
N VAL A 106 16.11 21.84 28.27
CA VAL A 106 17.42 22.38 27.92
C VAL A 106 17.77 23.53 28.87
N THR A 107 18.94 23.42 29.52
CA THR A 107 19.50 24.46 30.34
C THR A 107 20.57 25.19 29.53
N LEU A 108 20.35 26.47 29.29
CA LEU A 108 21.23 27.31 28.48
C LEU A 108 22.19 28.15 29.36
N GLY A 109 23.47 27.91 29.18
CA GLY A 109 24.55 28.64 29.82
C GLY A 109 25.14 29.74 28.93
N LYS A 110 26.48 29.94 29.01
CA LYS A 110 27.19 30.92 28.19
C LYS A 110 27.62 30.40 26.84
N ASP A 111 27.84 29.08 26.74
CA ASP A 111 28.29 28.45 25.51
C ASP A 111 27.13 28.18 24.58
N ARG A 112 27.38 28.30 23.29
CA ARG A 112 26.37 28.01 22.26
C ARG A 112 26.15 26.50 22.17
N VAL A 113 24.94 26.08 22.38
CA VAL A 113 24.51 24.67 22.27
C VAL A 113 23.28 24.53 21.34
N GLY A 114 23.04 23.33 20.88
CA GLY A 114 21.93 23.07 19.99
C GLY A 114 21.55 21.56 19.95
N LEU A 115 20.62 21.26 19.08
CA LEU A 115 20.13 19.92 18.77
C LEU A 115 20.18 19.69 17.27
N SER A 116 20.53 18.48 16.86
CA SER A 116 20.42 18.01 15.48
C SER A 116 19.52 16.80 15.42
N ASN A 117 18.58 16.78 14.46
CA ASN A 117 17.76 15.60 14.17
C ASN A 117 18.15 14.98 12.83
N GLU A 118 18.44 13.69 12.84
CA GLU A 118 18.87 12.95 11.65
C GLU A 118 17.74 12.61 10.65
N GLY A 119 16.48 12.80 11.04
CA GLY A 119 15.34 12.34 10.26
C GLY A 119 15.23 10.81 10.18
N PHE A 120 14.48 10.35 9.20
CA PHE A 120 14.32 8.92 8.89
C PHE A 120 15.36 8.53 7.81
N ARG A 121 16.61 8.21 8.24
CA ARG A 121 17.76 7.95 7.34
C ARG A 121 18.13 9.18 6.49
N GLY A 122 18.18 10.35 7.13
CA GLY A 122 18.28 11.65 6.48
C GLY A 122 16.90 12.25 6.17
N MET A 123 16.91 13.55 5.91
CA MET A 123 15.72 14.29 5.47
C MET A 123 15.84 14.61 3.98
N GLY A 124 14.83 14.24 3.19
CA GLY A 124 14.74 14.62 1.78
C GLY A 124 14.34 16.07 1.63
N ILE A 125 15.26 16.92 1.23
CA ILE A 125 15.05 18.36 1.04
C ILE A 125 15.10 18.71 -0.44
N LYS A 126 14.12 19.51 -0.92
CA LYS A 126 14.02 19.95 -2.31
C LYS A 126 14.22 21.46 -2.42
N ALA A 127 15.08 21.90 -3.31
CA ALA A 127 15.28 23.31 -3.62
C ALA A 127 13.96 23.99 -4.02
N GLY A 128 13.72 25.19 -3.48
CA GLY A 128 12.53 26.00 -3.77
C GLY A 128 11.26 25.57 -3.05
N VAL A 129 11.27 24.46 -2.29
CA VAL A 129 10.15 24.03 -1.46
C VAL A 129 10.20 24.75 -0.11
N GLY A 130 9.06 25.19 0.39
CA GLY A 130 8.89 25.72 1.74
C GLY A 130 8.86 24.61 2.77
N TYR A 131 9.40 24.87 3.95
CA TYR A 131 9.38 23.95 5.09
C TYR A 131 8.78 24.64 6.30
N ASP A 132 7.80 23.97 6.91
CA ASP A 132 7.04 24.47 8.06
C ASP A 132 7.56 23.77 9.34
N PHE A 133 8.32 24.51 10.13
CA PHE A 133 8.80 24.08 11.44
C PHE A 133 7.78 24.43 12.52
N SER A 134 7.57 23.54 13.48
CA SER A 134 6.81 23.83 14.68
C SER A 134 7.39 23.12 15.90
N VAL A 135 7.20 23.71 17.08
CA VAL A 135 7.64 23.16 18.36
C VAL A 135 6.71 23.63 19.48
N MET A 136 6.41 22.76 20.42
CA MET A 136 5.81 23.13 21.70
C MET A 136 6.91 23.60 22.64
N VAL A 137 6.78 24.81 23.19
CA VAL A 137 7.74 25.40 24.12
C VAL A 137 7.08 25.74 25.46
N ARG A 138 7.85 25.59 26.53
CA ARG A 138 7.54 26.12 27.87
C ARG A 138 8.78 26.70 28.48
N GLN A 139 8.71 27.95 28.93
CA GLN A 139 9.85 28.64 29.55
C GLN A 139 9.42 29.69 30.58
N THR A 140 10.26 29.91 31.57
CA THR A 140 10.02 30.93 32.61
C THR A 140 10.81 32.22 32.38
N VAL A 141 11.86 32.17 31.54
CA VAL A 141 12.68 33.33 31.19
C VAL A 141 12.02 34.23 30.15
N SER A 142 12.37 35.48 30.11
CA SER A 142 11.68 36.49 29.32
C SER A 142 11.86 36.32 27.79
N LYS A 143 13.04 35.87 27.33
CA LYS A 143 13.33 35.77 25.90
C LYS A 143 14.46 34.79 25.63
N LEU A 144 14.23 33.87 24.70
CA LEU A 144 15.24 32.98 24.12
C LEU A 144 15.11 33.01 22.58
N GLY A 145 16.21 32.75 21.87
CA GLY A 145 16.27 32.59 20.42
C GLY A 145 16.45 31.13 20.06
N LEU A 146 15.75 30.71 19.02
CA LEU A 146 15.97 29.43 18.36
C LEU A 146 16.32 29.70 16.90
N HIS A 147 17.51 29.27 16.46
CA HIS A 147 17.91 29.30 15.05
C HIS A 147 17.65 27.91 14.46
N VAL A 148 16.61 27.82 13.64
CA VAL A 148 16.19 26.57 12.99
C VAL A 148 16.75 26.54 11.59
N GLY A 149 17.51 25.52 11.24
CA GLY A 149 18.14 25.41 9.93
C GLY A 149 18.23 23.99 9.43
N LEU A 150 18.38 23.85 8.10
CA LEU A 150 18.67 22.60 7.44
C LEU A 150 20.15 22.57 7.04
N THR A 151 20.82 21.51 7.43
CA THR A 151 22.22 21.25 7.08
C THR A 151 22.29 20.05 6.16
N GLY A 152 22.85 20.23 4.98
CA GLY A 152 23.03 19.17 4.00
C GLY A 152 24.11 18.16 4.42
N LYS A 153 24.19 17.06 3.68
CA LYS A 153 25.12 15.95 3.93
C LYS A 153 26.58 16.42 4.06
N ASP A 154 26.98 17.42 3.27
CA ASP A 154 28.34 17.95 3.24
C ASP A 154 28.54 19.16 4.20
N GLY A 155 27.59 19.41 5.09
CA GLY A 155 27.65 20.47 6.09
C GLY A 155 27.23 21.86 5.60
N GLN A 156 26.77 21.98 4.36
CA GLN A 156 26.28 23.24 3.79
C GLN A 156 24.91 23.61 4.36
N SER A 157 24.65 24.91 4.56
CA SER A 157 23.31 25.39 4.90
C SER A 157 22.37 25.30 3.70
N LEU A 158 21.20 24.71 3.92
CA LEU A 158 20.14 24.58 2.91
C LEU A 158 18.99 25.59 3.13
N GLY A 159 19.10 26.43 4.15
CA GLY A 159 18.08 27.40 4.53
C GLY A 159 17.71 27.30 6.00
N GLY A 160 16.99 28.28 6.50
CA GLY A 160 16.56 28.32 7.90
C GLY A 160 15.86 29.62 8.25
N ALA A 161 15.45 29.73 9.50
CA ALA A 161 14.79 30.90 10.04
C ALA A 161 15.03 31.03 11.56
N ASP A 162 14.89 32.26 12.07
CA ASP A 162 14.97 32.57 13.48
C ASP A 162 13.59 32.59 14.11
N LEU A 163 13.49 32.02 15.29
CA LEU A 163 12.30 32.02 16.12
C LEU A 163 12.59 32.55 17.50
N THR A 164 11.85 33.56 17.92
CA THR A 164 11.95 34.11 19.29
C THR A 164 10.84 33.55 20.15
N THR A 165 11.16 33.05 21.32
CA THR A 165 10.24 32.58 22.33
C THR A 165 10.25 33.52 23.55
N ASN A 166 9.10 33.63 24.20
CA ASN A 166 8.93 34.45 25.41
C ASN A 166 8.46 33.56 26.57
N ALA A 167 8.50 34.11 27.77
CA ALA A 167 8.00 33.41 28.96
C ALA A 167 6.52 32.94 28.71
N THR A 168 6.29 31.68 28.94
CA THR A 168 4.96 31.04 28.80
C THR A 168 4.33 30.77 30.17
N GLY A 169 5.00 31.14 31.25
CA GLY A 169 4.62 30.69 32.60
C GLY A 169 4.75 29.18 32.74
N ASN A 170 3.70 28.53 33.25
CA ASN A 170 3.66 27.08 33.38
C ASN A 170 2.94 26.39 32.19
N GLY A 171 2.46 27.15 31.19
CA GLY A 171 1.74 26.64 30.04
C GLY A 171 2.68 26.28 28.87
N TRP A 172 2.20 25.41 28.01
CA TRP A 172 2.84 25.11 26.71
C TRP A 172 2.29 26.03 25.63
N GLU A 173 3.17 26.49 24.76
CA GLU A 173 2.81 27.31 23.60
C GLU A 173 3.41 26.71 22.32
N LYS A 174 2.59 26.57 21.27
CA LYS A 174 3.07 26.12 19.95
C LYS A 174 3.66 27.29 19.17
N LYS A 175 4.94 27.21 18.86
CA LYS A 175 5.65 28.16 17.98
C LYS A 175 5.80 27.59 16.59
N ARG A 176 5.82 28.47 15.59
CA ARG A 176 5.95 28.09 14.17
C ARG A 176 6.81 29.10 13.44
N VAL A 177 7.57 28.60 12.47
CA VAL A 177 8.29 29.41 11.48
C VAL A 177 8.43 28.61 10.20
N SER A 178 8.39 29.31 9.05
CA SER A 178 8.55 28.70 7.74
C SER A 178 9.74 29.31 7.02
N PHE A 179 10.43 28.51 6.22
CA PHE A 179 11.55 28.94 5.38
C PHE A 179 11.61 28.12 4.11
N THR A 180 12.33 28.62 3.10
CA THR A 180 12.47 27.94 1.80
C THR A 180 13.87 27.35 1.67
N ALA A 181 13.96 26.09 1.22
CA ALA A 181 15.26 25.46 0.97
C ALA A 181 15.93 26.00 -0.30
N THR A 182 17.24 26.22 -0.22
CA THR A 182 18.06 26.78 -1.31
C THR A 182 18.68 25.73 -2.23
N ALA A 183 18.79 24.48 -1.75
CA ALA A 183 19.34 23.36 -2.53
C ALA A 183 18.60 22.04 -2.22
N THR A 184 18.78 21.05 -3.10
CA THR A 184 18.25 19.70 -2.92
C THR A 184 19.29 18.80 -2.28
N ASP A 185 18.87 18.07 -1.22
CA ASP A 185 19.72 17.10 -0.52
C ASP A 185 18.85 15.89 -0.05
N PRO A 186 19.24 14.65 -0.34
CA PRO A 186 18.48 13.46 0.10
C PRO A 186 18.72 13.06 1.55
N SER A 187 19.74 13.63 2.24
CA SER A 187 20.23 13.20 3.54
C SER A 187 20.52 14.36 4.49
N ALA A 188 19.77 15.45 4.36
CA ALA A 188 19.88 16.61 5.22
C ALA A 188 19.49 16.29 6.67
N LYS A 189 19.81 17.22 7.58
CA LYS A 189 19.46 17.21 9.00
C LYS A 189 18.79 18.52 9.37
N LEU A 190 17.96 18.47 10.42
CA LEU A 190 17.42 19.65 11.07
C LEU A 190 18.33 20.03 12.25
N ASP A 191 18.88 21.23 12.27
CA ASP A 191 19.64 21.78 13.37
C ASP A 191 18.85 22.90 14.06
N ILE A 192 18.84 22.89 15.39
CA ILE A 192 18.21 23.91 16.25
C ILE A 192 19.27 24.43 17.19
N TRP A 193 19.71 25.66 16.99
CA TRP A 193 20.67 26.33 17.89
C TRP A 193 19.92 27.27 18.81
N PHE A 194 20.41 27.39 20.06
CA PHE A 194 19.80 28.21 21.07
C PHE A 194 20.64 29.46 21.35
N ASP A 195 19.96 30.59 21.55
CA ASP A 195 20.56 31.85 22.03
C ASP A 195 19.87 32.32 23.31
N GLY A 196 20.66 32.89 24.23
CA GLY A 196 20.17 33.35 25.53
C GLY A 196 20.61 32.44 26.66
N GLN A 197 20.16 32.74 27.87
CA GLN A 197 20.47 31.98 29.10
C GLN A 197 19.18 31.69 29.86
N GLY A 198 19.06 30.48 30.39
CA GLY A 198 17.89 30.03 31.15
C GLY A 198 17.46 28.61 30.81
N VAL A 199 16.23 28.30 31.15
CA VAL A 199 15.67 26.95 30.92
C VAL A 199 14.51 27.01 29.92
N ILE A 200 14.54 26.14 28.93
CA ILE A 200 13.45 25.91 27.98
C ILE A 200 13.11 24.43 27.92
N ASP A 201 11.83 24.14 27.97
CA ASP A 201 11.26 22.83 27.72
C ASP A 201 10.73 22.75 26.27
N LEU A 202 11.03 21.67 25.58
CA LEU A 202 10.67 21.43 24.18
C LEU A 202 9.93 20.11 24.04
N ASP A 203 8.89 20.11 23.20
CA ASP A 203 8.12 18.90 22.85
C ASP A 203 7.53 19.06 21.45
N MET A 204 7.09 17.95 20.85
CA MET A 204 6.41 17.92 19.54
C MET A 204 7.14 18.74 18.48
N ILE A 205 8.45 18.54 18.35
CA ILE A 205 9.28 19.19 17.34
C ILE A 205 8.98 18.56 15.98
N SER A 206 8.61 19.38 15.00
CA SER A 206 8.07 18.90 13.73
C SER A 206 8.58 19.76 12.57
N LEU A 207 8.78 19.13 11.41
CA LEU A 207 9.17 19.78 10.16
C LEU A 207 8.49 19.12 8.97
N PHE A 208 7.65 19.86 8.26
CA PHE A 208 6.93 19.39 7.07
C PHE A 208 7.31 20.18 5.82
N PRO A 209 7.42 19.53 4.66
CA PRO A 209 7.41 20.24 3.38
C PRO A 209 6.02 20.84 3.10
N SER A 210 5.96 21.95 2.38
CA SER A 210 4.71 22.62 1.99
C SER A 210 4.04 21.98 0.76
N ASP A 211 4.76 21.13 0.01
CA ASP A 211 4.31 20.44 -1.20
C ASP A 211 3.65 19.07 -0.93
N THR A 212 3.03 18.92 0.22
CA THR A 212 2.25 17.73 0.59
C THR A 212 1.07 17.49 -0.35
N TRP A 213 0.50 16.29 -0.33
CA TRP A 213 -0.71 15.96 -1.07
C TRP A 213 -1.84 16.94 -0.78
N LYS A 214 -2.41 17.50 -1.87
CA LYS A 214 -3.40 18.60 -1.81
C LYS A 214 -2.95 19.80 -0.96
N LYS A 215 -1.66 19.98 -0.75
CA LYS A 215 -1.06 21.02 0.10
C LYS A 215 -1.64 21.05 1.53
N ARG A 216 -1.98 19.87 2.04
CA ARG A 216 -2.57 19.72 3.37
C ARG A 216 -1.46 19.86 4.42
N PRO A 217 -1.56 20.83 5.38
CA PRO A 217 -0.57 20.96 6.45
C PRO A 217 -0.47 19.67 7.26
N GLY A 218 0.75 19.21 7.55
CA GLY A 218 0.97 17.94 8.25
C GLY A 218 0.50 16.70 7.48
N GLY A 219 0.39 16.81 6.16
CA GLY A 219 -0.18 15.80 5.29
C GLY A 219 0.83 14.75 4.81
N MET A 220 0.50 14.15 3.68
CA MET A 220 1.24 13.02 3.09
C MET A 220 2.16 13.47 1.97
N ARG A 221 3.17 12.68 1.67
CA ARG A 221 4.05 12.87 0.50
C ARG A 221 3.26 12.80 -0.80
N ALA A 222 3.30 13.90 -1.55
CA ALA A 222 2.51 14.04 -2.78
C ALA A 222 2.92 13.02 -3.87
N ASP A 223 4.21 12.73 -4.02
CA ASP A 223 4.72 11.76 -4.99
C ASP A 223 4.20 10.34 -4.75
N MET A 224 4.10 9.92 -3.49
CA MET A 224 3.60 8.60 -3.11
C MET A 224 2.08 8.48 -3.32
N VAL A 225 1.30 9.47 -2.85
CA VAL A 225 -0.16 9.46 -3.04
C VAL A 225 -0.54 9.59 -4.52
N GLN A 226 0.26 10.32 -5.33
CA GLN A 226 0.02 10.45 -6.75
C GLN A 226 0.06 9.09 -7.47
N LEU A 227 1.03 8.23 -7.13
CA LEU A 227 1.08 6.87 -7.69
C LEU A 227 -0.18 6.05 -7.35
N LEU A 228 -0.72 6.22 -6.13
CA LEU A 228 -1.99 5.57 -5.75
C LEU A 228 -3.17 6.15 -6.53
N ALA A 229 -3.26 7.48 -6.65
CA ALA A 229 -4.31 8.16 -7.39
C ALA A 229 -4.29 7.79 -8.89
N ASP A 230 -3.09 7.62 -9.47
CA ASP A 230 -2.91 7.20 -10.87
C ASP A 230 -3.40 5.76 -11.13
N MET A 231 -3.47 4.92 -10.10
CA MET A 231 -4.07 3.59 -10.19
C MET A 231 -5.59 3.63 -10.22
N LYS A 232 -6.23 4.67 -9.69
CA LYS A 232 -7.69 4.76 -9.48
C LYS A 232 -8.24 3.52 -8.78
N PRO A 233 -7.74 3.17 -7.60
CA PRO A 233 -8.13 1.96 -6.90
C PRO A 233 -9.61 2.03 -6.48
N GLY A 234 -10.30 0.89 -6.53
CA GLY A 234 -11.68 0.80 -6.06
C GLY A 234 -11.80 0.76 -4.54
N PHE A 235 -10.76 0.38 -3.83
CA PHE A 235 -10.69 0.40 -2.36
C PHE A 235 -9.24 0.58 -1.89
N ILE A 236 -9.11 0.96 -0.61
CA ILE A 236 -7.85 0.89 0.13
C ILE A 236 -8.05 0.10 1.43
N ARG A 237 -7.31 -0.98 1.63
CA ARG A 237 -7.20 -1.75 2.87
C ARG A 237 -6.13 -1.13 3.76
N PHE A 238 -6.44 -0.87 5.03
CA PHE A 238 -5.55 -0.30 6.03
C PHE A 238 -5.95 -0.75 7.45
N PRO A 239 -5.13 -0.60 8.49
CA PRO A 239 -3.79 -0.05 8.53
C PRO A 239 -2.74 -1.08 8.09
N GLY A 240 -3.16 -2.27 7.66
CA GLY A 240 -2.28 -3.28 7.15
C GLY A 240 -2.75 -4.70 7.31
N GLY A 241 -1.77 -5.55 7.37
CA GLY A 241 -1.73 -6.96 7.66
C GLY A 241 -1.37 -7.21 9.13
N CYS A 242 -0.21 -7.85 9.38
CA CYS A 242 0.23 -8.25 10.72
C CYS A 242 0.40 -7.10 11.72
N ILE A 243 0.52 -5.85 11.25
CA ILE A 243 0.53 -4.68 12.12
C ILE A 243 -0.76 -4.54 12.95
N VAL A 244 -1.90 -5.05 12.43
CA VAL A 244 -3.20 -5.07 13.13
C VAL A 244 -3.12 -5.92 14.39
N GLU A 245 -2.43 -7.06 14.29
CA GLU A 245 -2.30 -8.06 15.34
C GLU A 245 -1.27 -7.66 16.40
N GLY A 246 -0.17 -7.02 15.97
CA GLY A 246 1.00 -6.74 16.78
C GLY A 246 1.88 -7.97 17.04
N PHE A 247 3.07 -7.76 17.60
CA PHE A 247 3.92 -8.85 18.09
C PHE A 247 3.26 -9.55 19.28
N ASP A 248 2.69 -8.77 20.19
CA ASP A 248 1.85 -9.16 21.30
C ASP A 248 0.61 -8.24 21.38
N LEU A 249 -0.36 -8.56 22.26
CA LEU A 249 -1.59 -7.79 22.37
C LEU A 249 -1.37 -6.35 22.86
N SER A 250 -0.26 -6.04 23.54
CA SER A 250 0.06 -4.68 23.96
C SER A 250 0.44 -3.78 22.77
N GLN A 251 1.02 -4.38 21.71
CA GLN A 251 1.47 -3.71 20.50
C GLN A 251 0.45 -3.77 19.35
N ARG A 252 -0.76 -4.37 19.58
CA ARG A 252 -1.80 -4.39 18.55
C ARG A 252 -2.19 -2.98 18.12
N TYR A 253 -2.61 -2.82 16.90
CA TYR A 253 -3.12 -1.55 16.43
C TYR A 253 -4.45 -1.20 17.12
N GLN A 254 -4.52 -0.03 17.74
CA GLN A 254 -5.68 0.48 18.47
C GLN A 254 -6.10 1.81 17.85
N TRP A 255 -7.06 1.78 16.96
CA TRP A 255 -7.44 2.93 16.14
C TRP A 255 -7.81 4.18 16.96
N LYS A 256 -8.40 4.02 18.14
CA LYS A 256 -8.75 5.13 19.05
C LYS A 256 -7.53 5.92 19.54
N LYS A 257 -6.35 5.30 19.56
CA LYS A 257 -5.09 5.94 19.92
C LYS A 257 -4.46 6.73 18.76
N THR A 258 -5.06 6.63 17.57
CA THR A 258 -4.52 7.21 16.32
C THR A 258 -5.33 8.39 15.81
N ILE A 259 -6.33 8.82 16.54
CA ILE A 259 -7.23 9.94 16.20
C ILE A 259 -7.16 11.04 17.25
N GLY A 260 -7.73 12.20 16.96
CA GLY A 260 -7.65 13.39 17.80
C GLY A 260 -6.37 14.22 17.56
N PRO A 261 -6.06 15.18 18.45
CA PRO A 261 -4.85 15.99 18.38
C PRO A 261 -3.57 15.13 18.36
N LEU A 262 -2.55 15.54 17.59
CA LEU A 262 -1.32 14.76 17.44
C LEU A 262 -0.59 14.52 18.77
N GLU A 263 -0.62 15.50 19.67
CA GLU A 263 -0.04 15.43 21.00
C GLU A 263 -0.74 14.46 21.96
N GLU A 264 -1.94 13.99 21.60
CA GLU A 264 -2.72 13.02 22.38
C GLU A 264 -2.63 11.59 21.78
N ARG A 265 -2.02 11.41 20.63
CA ARG A 265 -1.87 10.10 19.99
C ARG A 265 -0.72 9.31 20.62
N GLN A 266 -1.01 8.08 21.01
CA GLN A 266 -0.06 7.26 21.76
C GLN A 266 0.82 6.43 20.81
N LEU A 267 2.13 6.76 20.78
CA LEU A 267 3.15 5.97 20.08
C LEU A 267 3.15 4.49 20.53
N ILE A 268 3.36 3.58 19.58
CA ILE A 268 3.66 2.18 19.84
C ILE A 268 4.93 1.74 19.10
N ILE A 269 5.56 0.68 19.60
CA ILE A 269 6.62 -0.02 18.88
C ILE A 269 5.97 -0.75 17.71
N ASN A 270 6.50 -0.55 16.50
CA ASN A 270 6.02 -1.28 15.33
C ASN A 270 6.39 -2.77 15.47
N ARG A 271 5.46 -3.65 15.09
CA ARG A 271 5.64 -5.11 15.10
C ARG A 271 6.89 -5.54 14.29
N TRP A 272 7.20 -4.85 13.21
CA TRP A 272 8.26 -5.19 12.27
C TRP A 272 9.69 -4.90 12.78
N ASN A 273 9.88 -4.75 14.09
CA ASN A 273 11.21 -4.68 14.73
C ASN A 273 11.82 -6.06 15.01
N PHE A 274 11.04 -7.12 15.02
CA PHE A 274 11.45 -8.39 15.63
C PHE A 274 11.72 -9.52 14.64
N GLU A 275 11.25 -9.42 13.41
CA GLU A 275 11.36 -10.51 12.44
C GLU A 275 12.64 -10.49 11.63
N PHE A 276 13.26 -9.35 11.42
CA PHE A 276 14.41 -9.21 10.54
C PHE A 276 15.56 -8.53 11.26
N ALA A 277 16.51 -9.34 11.71
CA ALA A 277 17.64 -8.93 12.57
C ALA A 277 18.74 -8.13 11.82
N HIS A 278 18.52 -7.70 10.59
CA HIS A 278 19.52 -6.92 9.84
C HIS A 278 19.61 -5.45 10.29
N ARG A 279 18.79 -5.04 11.26
CA ARG A 279 18.79 -3.70 11.86
C ARG A 279 18.79 -3.77 13.38
N PRO A 280 19.37 -2.74 14.07
CA PRO A 280 19.19 -2.61 15.51
C PRO A 280 17.71 -2.42 15.86
N ALA A 281 17.17 -3.28 16.72
CA ALA A 281 15.81 -3.17 17.22
C ALA A 281 15.79 -2.67 18.68
N PRO A 282 14.72 -1.94 19.11
CA PRO A 282 13.69 -1.36 18.28
C PRO A 282 14.14 -0.03 17.66
N ASP A 283 14.04 0.11 16.34
CA ASP A 283 14.31 1.35 15.61
C ASP A 283 13.10 1.83 14.79
N TYR A 284 12.03 1.02 14.74
CA TYR A 284 10.81 1.29 14.01
C TYR A 284 9.63 1.48 14.98
N PHE A 285 8.98 2.62 14.89
CA PHE A 285 7.87 3.04 15.75
C PHE A 285 6.73 3.56 14.89
N GLN A 286 5.52 3.52 15.43
CA GLN A 286 4.35 4.17 14.86
C GLN A 286 4.00 5.37 15.71
N THR A 287 4.20 6.58 15.17
CA THR A 287 3.89 7.83 15.86
C THR A 287 2.43 8.24 15.70
N PHE A 288 1.72 7.54 14.81
CA PHE A 288 0.33 7.81 14.46
C PHE A 288 0.05 9.22 13.93
N GLY A 289 1.06 9.89 13.41
CA GLY A 289 0.82 11.06 12.57
C GLY A 289 -0.03 10.72 11.35
N LEU A 290 0.15 9.52 10.82
CA LEU A 290 -0.75 8.84 9.88
C LEU A 290 -1.62 7.85 10.70
N GLY A 291 -2.85 8.24 11.03
CA GLY A 291 -3.80 7.44 11.78
C GLY A 291 -5.06 7.12 10.98
N PHE A 292 -6.08 6.59 11.66
CA PHE A 292 -7.32 6.18 10.98
C PHE A 292 -8.03 7.33 10.28
N PHE A 293 -8.04 8.52 10.86
CA PHE A 293 -8.62 9.69 10.22
C PHE A 293 -7.93 10.01 8.88
N GLU A 294 -6.61 10.00 8.87
CA GLU A 294 -5.81 10.27 7.68
C GLU A 294 -5.96 9.18 6.61
N TYR A 295 -6.12 7.91 7.00
CA TYR A 295 -6.43 6.83 6.06
C TYR A 295 -7.79 6.99 5.40
N PHE A 296 -8.84 7.32 6.16
CA PHE A 296 -10.15 7.61 5.61
C PHE A 296 -10.12 8.81 4.66
N GLN A 297 -9.42 9.87 5.05
CA GLN A 297 -9.26 11.06 4.22
C GLN A 297 -8.49 10.77 2.93
N MET A 298 -7.46 9.91 2.98
CA MET A 298 -6.73 9.48 1.79
C MET A 298 -7.62 8.63 0.87
N ALA A 299 -8.42 7.72 1.43
CA ALA A 299 -9.37 6.93 0.65
C ALA A 299 -10.33 7.83 -0.14
N GLU A 300 -10.92 8.82 0.53
CA GLU A 300 -11.78 9.82 -0.11
C GLU A 300 -11.02 10.64 -1.18
N ASP A 301 -9.81 11.09 -0.87
CA ASP A 301 -8.97 11.89 -1.75
C ASP A 301 -8.65 11.20 -3.10
N ILE A 302 -8.48 9.87 -3.09
CA ILE A 302 -8.18 9.07 -4.30
C ILE A 302 -9.41 8.39 -4.89
N GLY A 303 -10.60 8.57 -4.28
CA GLY A 303 -11.87 8.01 -4.74
C GLY A 303 -12.01 6.51 -4.50
N ALA A 304 -11.40 5.98 -3.44
CA ALA A 304 -11.41 4.57 -3.06
C ALA A 304 -12.36 4.33 -1.88
N GLU A 305 -13.02 3.16 -1.83
CA GLU A 305 -13.77 2.71 -0.66
C GLU A 305 -12.80 2.36 0.48
N PRO A 306 -13.01 2.84 1.71
CA PRO A 306 -12.17 2.46 2.84
C PRO A 306 -12.48 1.03 3.30
N LEU A 307 -11.41 0.24 3.54
CA LEU A 307 -11.49 -1.08 4.15
C LEU A 307 -10.57 -1.14 5.37
N PRO A 308 -11.00 -0.64 6.53
CA PRO A 308 -10.26 -0.82 7.76
C PRO A 308 -10.27 -2.28 8.25
N ILE A 309 -9.14 -2.75 8.78
CA ILE A 309 -9.01 -4.05 9.42
C ILE A 309 -8.79 -3.85 10.92
N LEU A 310 -9.53 -4.57 11.74
CA LEU A 310 -9.45 -4.48 13.20
C LEU A 310 -8.98 -5.78 13.85
N ASN A 311 -8.27 -5.62 14.98
CA ASN A 311 -7.86 -6.74 15.81
C ASN A 311 -9.08 -7.44 16.45
N CYS A 312 -9.07 -8.76 16.41
CA CYS A 312 -10.14 -9.61 16.97
C CYS A 312 -9.83 -10.20 18.35
N GLY A 313 -8.93 -9.60 19.12
CA GLY A 313 -8.48 -10.12 20.42
C GLY A 313 -7.41 -11.22 20.28
N MET A 314 -6.63 -11.16 19.18
CA MET A 314 -5.56 -12.10 18.91
C MET A 314 -4.31 -11.33 18.46
N ALA A 315 -3.15 -11.66 19.02
CA ALA A 315 -1.85 -11.26 18.53
C ALA A 315 -1.42 -12.15 17.35
N CYS A 316 -0.43 -11.70 16.59
CA CYS A 316 0.09 -12.46 15.45
C CYS A 316 0.56 -13.85 15.89
N GLN A 317 -0.03 -14.88 15.28
CA GLN A 317 0.21 -16.28 15.65
C GLN A 317 1.59 -16.78 15.23
N PHE A 318 2.34 -16.02 14.42
CA PHE A 318 3.76 -16.25 14.16
C PHE A 318 4.67 -15.64 15.24
N ASN A 319 4.13 -14.79 16.13
CA ASN A 319 4.88 -14.15 17.22
C ASN A 319 4.42 -14.69 18.58
N SER A 320 3.81 -13.86 19.45
CA SER A 320 3.38 -14.34 20.75
C SER A 320 2.19 -15.30 20.71
N GLY A 321 1.31 -15.13 19.70
CA GLY A 321 0.07 -15.92 19.59
C GLY A 321 -0.90 -15.71 20.75
N GLU A 322 -0.74 -14.64 21.54
CA GLU A 322 -1.62 -14.31 22.65
C GLU A 322 -3.07 -14.14 22.21
N VAL A 323 -3.98 -14.55 23.05
CA VAL A 323 -5.42 -14.35 22.84
C VAL A 323 -6.04 -13.77 24.10
N VAL A 324 -6.99 -12.82 23.93
CA VAL A 324 -7.80 -12.42 25.08
C VAL A 324 -8.77 -13.54 25.45
N PRO A 325 -9.09 -13.76 26.75
CA PRO A 325 -10.18 -14.64 27.13
C PRO A 325 -11.51 -14.17 26.50
N MET A 326 -12.40 -15.10 26.19
CA MET A 326 -13.68 -14.75 25.53
C MET A 326 -14.53 -13.79 26.38
N GLU A 327 -14.51 -13.91 27.71
CA GLU A 327 -15.18 -13.01 28.64
C GLU A 327 -14.61 -11.56 28.64
N ALA A 328 -13.42 -11.34 28.07
CA ALA A 328 -12.78 -10.03 27.92
C ALA A 328 -12.79 -9.52 26.47
N LEU A 329 -13.60 -10.09 25.60
CA LEU A 329 -13.65 -9.73 24.18
C LEU A 329 -14.47 -8.45 23.92
N ASP A 330 -15.40 -8.09 24.80
CA ASP A 330 -16.32 -6.96 24.62
C ASP A 330 -15.64 -5.64 24.22
N PRO A 331 -14.49 -5.21 24.79
CA PRO A 331 -13.83 -3.98 24.37
C PRO A 331 -13.41 -3.98 22.90
N TYR A 332 -13.02 -5.12 22.35
CA TYR A 332 -12.63 -5.26 20.93
C TYR A 332 -13.84 -5.20 20.00
N VAL A 333 -14.95 -5.82 20.41
CA VAL A 333 -16.23 -5.72 19.70
C VAL A 333 -16.73 -4.27 19.71
N GLN A 334 -16.63 -3.60 20.87
CA GLN A 334 -17.01 -2.19 21.00
C GLN A 334 -16.13 -1.29 20.12
N ASP A 335 -14.83 -1.58 19.99
CA ASP A 335 -13.93 -0.87 19.07
C ASP A 335 -14.42 -0.94 17.61
N ALA A 336 -14.95 -2.07 17.18
CA ALA A 336 -15.52 -2.22 15.84
C ALA A 336 -16.83 -1.40 15.66
N LEU A 337 -17.72 -1.46 16.65
CA LEU A 337 -18.97 -0.68 16.63
C LEU A 337 -18.70 0.84 16.67
N ASP A 338 -17.73 1.26 17.47
CA ASP A 338 -17.31 2.65 17.60
C ASP A 338 -16.64 3.17 16.31
N LEU A 339 -15.86 2.31 15.61
CA LEU A 339 -15.25 2.69 14.34
C LEU A 339 -16.31 2.93 13.25
N ILE A 340 -17.33 2.08 13.19
CA ILE A 340 -18.44 2.30 12.24
C ILE A 340 -19.16 3.61 12.57
N GLU A 341 -19.39 3.93 13.86
CA GLU A 341 -19.95 5.20 14.26
C GLU A 341 -19.01 6.39 13.94
N PHE A 342 -17.69 6.23 14.16
CA PHE A 342 -16.71 7.24 13.77
C PHE A 342 -16.76 7.54 12.25
N ALA A 343 -16.82 6.49 11.44
CA ALA A 343 -16.84 6.66 9.99
C ALA A 343 -18.19 7.16 9.46
N ASN A 344 -19.31 6.66 9.98
CA ASN A 344 -20.64 6.85 9.40
C ASN A 344 -21.62 7.62 10.28
N GLY A 345 -21.34 7.77 11.58
CA GLY A 345 -22.24 8.43 12.53
C GLY A 345 -22.39 9.92 12.22
N ASP A 346 -23.59 10.44 12.57
CA ASP A 346 -23.86 11.87 12.55
C ASP A 346 -22.93 12.63 13.50
N ALA A 347 -22.62 13.90 13.21
CA ALA A 347 -21.75 14.73 14.05
C ALA A 347 -22.28 14.93 15.49
N SER A 348 -23.55 14.65 15.75
CA SER A 348 -24.15 14.66 17.10
C SER A 348 -23.87 13.39 17.90
N THR A 349 -23.42 12.30 17.27
CA THR A 349 -23.03 11.08 17.96
C THR A 349 -21.64 11.23 18.59
N LYS A 350 -21.30 10.36 19.53
CA LYS A 350 -20.01 10.45 20.22
C LYS A 350 -18.82 10.41 19.23
N TRP A 351 -18.75 9.40 18.39
CA TRP A 351 -17.60 9.21 17.52
C TRP A 351 -17.71 10.01 16.21
N GLY A 352 -18.92 10.24 15.69
CA GLY A 352 -19.14 11.18 14.59
C GLY A 352 -18.76 12.62 14.99
N GLY A 353 -19.00 13.00 16.26
CA GLY A 353 -18.56 14.28 16.83
C GLY A 353 -17.03 14.40 16.88
N VAL A 354 -16.30 13.33 17.22
CA VAL A 354 -14.83 13.31 17.18
C VAL A 354 -14.33 13.52 15.74
N ARG A 355 -14.88 12.80 14.76
CA ARG A 355 -14.55 12.99 13.33
C ARG A 355 -14.80 14.44 12.89
N ALA A 356 -15.95 15.00 13.25
CA ALA A 356 -16.29 16.40 12.92
C ALA A 356 -15.32 17.40 13.55
N GLY A 357 -14.91 17.17 14.81
CA GLY A 357 -13.90 17.96 15.52
C GLY A 357 -12.52 17.89 14.87
N MET A 358 -12.21 16.81 14.15
CA MET A 358 -10.99 16.68 13.35
C MET A 358 -11.10 17.34 11.96
N GLY A 359 -12.22 18.00 11.65
CA GLY A 359 -12.42 18.77 10.42
C GLY A 359 -13.19 18.05 9.31
N HIS A 360 -13.81 16.90 9.59
CA HIS A 360 -14.63 16.15 8.63
C HIS A 360 -16.02 15.82 9.20
N PRO A 361 -16.98 16.75 9.15
CA PRO A 361 -18.32 16.53 9.67
C PRO A 361 -19.12 15.48 8.88
N GLU A 362 -18.81 15.28 7.60
CA GLU A 362 -19.50 14.34 6.70
C GLU A 362 -19.10 12.89 6.99
N SER A 363 -19.97 11.93 6.60
CA SER A 363 -19.67 10.51 6.66
C SER A 363 -18.58 10.12 5.66
N PHE A 364 -17.71 9.19 6.05
CA PHE A 364 -16.78 8.50 5.12
C PHE A 364 -17.44 7.36 4.34
N HIS A 365 -18.73 7.10 4.54
CA HIS A 365 -19.51 6.08 3.83
C HIS A 365 -18.92 4.66 3.92
N LEU A 366 -18.39 4.27 5.08
CA LEU A 366 -17.83 2.95 5.33
C LEU A 366 -18.87 1.85 5.04
N LYS A 367 -18.49 0.89 4.19
CA LYS A 367 -19.31 -0.26 3.79
C LYS A 367 -18.65 -1.59 4.11
N LEU A 368 -17.33 -1.60 4.26
CA LEU A 368 -16.49 -2.78 4.40
C LEU A 368 -15.72 -2.71 5.72
N LEU A 369 -15.64 -3.81 6.46
CA LEU A 369 -14.87 -3.90 7.69
C LEU A 369 -14.23 -5.28 7.81
N GLY A 370 -12.91 -5.34 8.00
CA GLY A 370 -12.18 -6.57 8.26
C GLY A 370 -12.06 -6.87 9.75
N ILE A 371 -12.26 -8.14 10.11
CA ILE A 371 -12.14 -8.63 11.49
C ILE A 371 -11.00 -9.65 11.56
N GLY A 372 -9.92 -9.25 12.20
CA GLY A 372 -8.67 -10.00 12.22
C GLY A 372 -7.89 -9.90 10.91
N ASN A 373 -6.61 -10.27 10.97
CA ASN A 373 -5.71 -10.39 9.84
C ASN A 373 -4.96 -11.72 9.93
N GLU A 374 -4.97 -12.52 8.85
CA GLU A 374 -4.28 -13.81 8.80
C GLU A 374 -4.56 -14.76 9.97
N ASN A 375 -5.50 -14.46 10.83
CA ASN A 375 -5.84 -15.28 11.99
C ASN A 375 -6.41 -16.64 11.57
N TRP A 376 -6.07 -17.67 12.31
CA TRP A 376 -6.50 -19.05 12.05
C TRP A 376 -6.88 -19.82 13.30
N GLY A 377 -7.52 -20.98 13.07
CA GLY A 377 -7.91 -21.93 14.10
C GLY A 377 -9.29 -21.68 14.69
N PRO A 378 -9.77 -22.63 15.54
CA PRO A 378 -11.09 -22.55 16.20
C PRO A 378 -11.27 -21.26 17.01
N GLN A 379 -10.22 -20.81 17.70
CA GLN A 379 -10.23 -19.60 18.52
C GLN A 379 -10.54 -18.35 17.69
N TYR A 380 -10.13 -18.27 16.43
CA TYR A 380 -10.51 -17.18 15.53
C TYR A 380 -12.00 -17.25 15.17
N VAL A 381 -12.48 -18.44 14.79
CA VAL A 381 -13.88 -18.65 14.39
C VAL A 381 -14.85 -18.32 15.53
N GLU A 382 -14.51 -18.69 16.78
CA GLU A 382 -15.31 -18.36 17.98
C GLU A 382 -15.44 -16.83 18.14
N ARG A 383 -14.35 -16.09 18.07
CA ARG A 383 -14.34 -14.63 18.15
C ARG A 383 -15.13 -13.99 17.01
N LEU A 384 -14.91 -14.46 15.80
CA LEU A 384 -15.59 -13.95 14.61
C LEU A 384 -17.12 -14.07 14.72
N LYS A 385 -17.64 -15.16 15.30
CA LYS A 385 -19.09 -15.33 15.57
C LYS A 385 -19.64 -14.22 16.45
N VAL A 386 -18.90 -13.83 17.51
CA VAL A 386 -19.29 -12.74 18.42
C VAL A 386 -19.30 -11.39 17.70
N PHE A 387 -18.21 -11.07 16.98
CA PHE A 387 -18.14 -9.83 16.19
C PHE A 387 -19.25 -9.74 15.15
N THR A 388 -19.46 -10.82 14.39
CA THR A 388 -20.49 -10.87 13.33
C THR A 388 -21.88 -10.62 13.93
N ALA A 389 -22.23 -11.29 15.03
CA ALA A 389 -23.52 -11.11 15.67
C ALA A 389 -23.72 -9.65 16.14
N ALA A 390 -22.73 -9.06 16.82
CA ALA A 390 -22.82 -7.70 17.34
C ALA A 390 -22.91 -6.64 16.22
N ILE A 391 -22.05 -6.75 15.21
CA ILE A 391 -22.02 -5.79 14.10
C ILE A 391 -23.30 -5.90 13.25
N LYS A 392 -23.72 -7.10 12.87
CA LYS A 392 -24.92 -7.29 12.05
C LYS A 392 -26.21 -6.89 12.77
N ALA A 393 -26.27 -7.00 14.09
CA ALA A 393 -27.40 -6.53 14.87
C ALA A 393 -27.55 -4.99 14.82
N LYS A 394 -26.44 -4.24 14.82
CA LYS A 394 -26.47 -2.76 14.84
C LYS A 394 -26.31 -2.14 13.45
N TYR A 395 -25.48 -2.74 12.60
CA TYR A 395 -25.09 -2.23 11.26
C TYR A 395 -25.20 -3.33 10.20
N PRO A 396 -26.40 -3.82 9.87
CA PRO A 396 -26.60 -4.97 8.98
C PRO A 396 -26.07 -4.77 7.54
N ALA A 397 -25.92 -3.51 7.11
CA ALA A 397 -25.39 -3.16 5.77
C ALA A 397 -23.87 -3.27 5.66
N ILE A 398 -23.12 -3.29 6.77
CA ILE A 398 -21.67 -3.45 6.73
C ILE A 398 -21.33 -4.88 6.27
N GLN A 399 -20.52 -5.00 5.25
CA GLN A 399 -19.98 -6.27 4.79
C GLN A 399 -18.68 -6.58 5.55
N LEU A 400 -18.59 -7.80 6.07
CA LEU A 400 -17.45 -8.26 6.85
C LEU A 400 -16.46 -9.01 5.96
N VAL A 401 -15.19 -8.64 6.07
CA VAL A 401 -14.04 -9.32 5.46
C VAL A 401 -13.38 -10.17 6.54
N ASN A 402 -13.23 -11.47 6.28
CA ASN A 402 -12.86 -12.46 7.28
C ASN A 402 -11.66 -13.28 6.79
N SER A 403 -10.64 -13.41 7.64
CA SER A 403 -9.40 -14.11 7.31
C SER A 403 -9.61 -15.60 7.06
N SER A 404 -9.02 -16.13 6.00
CA SER A 404 -8.85 -17.58 5.80
C SER A 404 -7.44 -18.09 6.17
N GLY A 405 -6.69 -17.30 6.93
CA GLY A 405 -5.31 -17.61 7.32
C GLY A 405 -4.30 -17.18 6.25
N THR A 406 -3.13 -17.78 6.29
CA THR A 406 -1.95 -17.41 5.48
C THR A 406 -1.72 -18.29 4.25
N ASP A 407 -2.46 -19.40 4.13
CA ASP A 407 -2.20 -20.41 3.12
C ASP A 407 -3.29 -20.42 2.05
N PRO A 408 -2.95 -20.61 0.76
CA PRO A 408 -3.94 -20.72 -0.31
C PRO A 408 -4.58 -22.11 -0.42
N ASP A 409 -4.07 -23.08 0.31
CA ASP A 409 -4.48 -24.49 0.28
C ASP A 409 -4.04 -25.24 1.55
N GLY A 410 -4.43 -26.51 1.67
CA GLY A 410 -4.07 -27.39 2.76
C GLY A 410 -4.97 -27.29 4.00
N PRO A 411 -4.66 -28.07 5.07
CA PRO A 411 -5.60 -28.30 6.17
C PRO A 411 -6.10 -27.03 6.88
N ARG A 412 -5.24 -26.01 7.01
CA ARG A 412 -5.61 -24.74 7.64
C ARG A 412 -6.61 -23.97 6.78
N PHE A 413 -6.33 -23.86 5.48
CA PHE A 413 -7.22 -23.23 4.51
C PHE A 413 -8.55 -23.97 4.45
N ASP A 414 -8.53 -25.30 4.31
CA ASP A 414 -9.73 -26.13 4.18
C ASP A 414 -10.64 -25.98 5.40
N TYR A 415 -10.07 -25.98 6.63
CA TYR A 415 -10.81 -25.77 7.85
C TYR A 415 -11.48 -24.39 7.88
N LEU A 416 -10.71 -23.31 7.69
CA LEU A 416 -11.24 -21.95 7.76
C LEU A 416 -12.25 -21.67 6.66
N ASN A 417 -11.95 -22.07 5.42
CA ASN A 417 -12.84 -21.89 4.29
C ASN A 417 -14.17 -22.64 4.50
N GLY A 418 -14.12 -23.86 5.09
CA GLY A 418 -15.28 -24.62 5.48
C GLY A 418 -16.15 -23.92 6.55
N GLU A 419 -15.53 -23.47 7.65
CA GLU A 419 -16.21 -22.75 8.73
C GLU A 419 -16.84 -21.42 8.24
N LEU A 420 -16.07 -20.61 7.50
CA LEU A 420 -16.53 -19.32 7.00
C LEU A 420 -17.71 -19.47 6.02
N ARG A 421 -17.65 -20.46 5.12
CA ARG A 421 -18.77 -20.78 4.22
C ARG A 421 -19.97 -21.33 4.98
N GLY A 422 -19.76 -22.16 6.02
CA GLY A 422 -20.81 -22.65 6.91
C GLY A 422 -21.51 -21.52 7.68
N MET A 423 -20.79 -20.45 8.02
CA MET A 423 -21.30 -19.24 8.64
C MET A 423 -21.97 -18.27 7.65
N HIS A 424 -21.94 -18.54 6.35
CA HIS A 424 -22.35 -17.61 5.30
C HIS A 424 -21.63 -16.27 5.39
N ALA A 425 -20.30 -16.28 5.64
CA ALA A 425 -19.48 -15.10 5.66
C ALA A 425 -19.66 -14.25 4.41
N ASP A 426 -19.72 -12.93 4.53
CA ASP A 426 -19.90 -12.03 3.37
C ASP A 426 -18.74 -12.18 2.39
N ILE A 427 -17.51 -11.99 2.88
CA ILE A 427 -16.28 -12.02 2.08
C ILE A 427 -15.20 -12.81 2.85
N ILE A 428 -14.54 -13.72 2.15
CA ILE A 428 -13.41 -14.51 2.64
C ILE A 428 -12.13 -13.93 2.06
N ASP A 429 -11.19 -13.58 2.94
CA ASP A 429 -9.90 -12.98 2.60
C ASP A 429 -8.84 -14.08 2.44
N GLU A 430 -8.39 -14.30 1.20
CA GLU A 430 -7.41 -15.32 0.83
C GLU A 430 -6.07 -14.68 0.47
N HIS A 431 -4.94 -15.27 0.94
CA HIS A 431 -3.57 -14.74 0.78
C HIS A 431 -2.66 -15.70 -0.02
N TYR A 432 -1.81 -15.15 -0.91
CA TYR A 432 -0.96 -15.93 -1.82
C TYR A 432 0.44 -15.32 -1.98
N TYR A 433 1.40 -15.79 -1.21
CA TYR A 433 2.82 -15.48 -1.41
C TYR A 433 3.49 -16.72 -1.99
N ARG A 434 3.58 -16.82 -3.31
CA ARG A 434 4.02 -18.01 -4.04
C ARG A 434 4.96 -17.64 -5.18
N ARG A 435 5.65 -18.64 -5.75
CA ARG A 435 6.51 -18.49 -6.92
C ARG A 435 5.66 -18.17 -8.17
N PRO A 436 6.25 -17.53 -9.21
CA PRO A 436 5.54 -17.20 -10.46
C PRO A 436 4.82 -18.39 -11.11
N GLU A 437 5.40 -19.59 -11.02
CA GLU A 437 4.82 -20.81 -11.59
C GLU A 437 3.47 -21.14 -10.96
N TRP A 438 3.31 -20.86 -9.67
CA TRP A 438 2.03 -21.06 -8.99
C TRP A 438 0.95 -20.11 -9.54
N PHE A 439 1.27 -18.85 -9.80
CA PHE A 439 0.33 -17.88 -10.35
C PHE A 439 -0.13 -18.29 -11.75
N PHE A 440 0.79 -18.71 -12.62
CA PHE A 440 0.44 -19.25 -13.94
C PHE A 440 -0.46 -20.48 -13.83
N ALA A 441 -0.14 -21.42 -12.96
CA ALA A 441 -0.89 -22.66 -12.78
C ALA A 441 -2.28 -22.44 -12.16
N ASN A 442 -2.51 -21.33 -11.45
CA ASN A 442 -3.74 -21.06 -10.72
C ASN A 442 -4.64 -19.99 -11.37
N ALA A 443 -4.42 -19.63 -12.64
CA ALA A 443 -5.30 -18.73 -13.37
C ALA A 443 -6.75 -19.25 -13.49
N GLY A 444 -6.97 -20.55 -13.32
CA GLY A 444 -8.29 -21.22 -13.26
C GLY A 444 -8.83 -21.46 -11.84
N ARG A 445 -8.17 -20.97 -10.78
CA ARG A 445 -8.49 -21.29 -9.37
C ARG A 445 -9.97 -21.15 -9.02
N TYR A 446 -10.63 -20.11 -9.48
CA TYR A 446 -12.00 -19.77 -9.11
C TYR A 446 -13.07 -20.31 -10.05
N ASP A 447 -12.70 -20.99 -11.14
CA ASP A 447 -13.64 -21.45 -12.15
C ASP A 447 -14.68 -22.45 -11.59
N ASN A 448 -14.32 -23.20 -10.54
CA ASN A 448 -15.16 -24.21 -9.90
C ASN A 448 -15.68 -23.79 -8.50
N TYR A 449 -15.46 -22.54 -8.06
CA TYR A 449 -15.98 -22.06 -6.77
C TYR A 449 -17.52 -21.92 -6.82
N PRO A 450 -18.24 -22.16 -5.71
CA PRO A 450 -19.69 -21.97 -5.63
C PRO A 450 -20.07 -20.51 -5.90
N ARG A 451 -20.95 -20.27 -6.91
CA ARG A 451 -21.32 -18.90 -7.32
C ARG A 451 -22.26 -18.21 -6.35
N ASN A 452 -23.15 -18.96 -5.67
CA ASN A 452 -24.14 -18.46 -4.72
C ASN A 452 -23.69 -18.65 -3.25
N ALA A 453 -22.41 -18.43 -2.98
CA ALA A 453 -21.83 -18.58 -1.65
C ALA A 453 -21.04 -17.32 -1.26
N SER A 454 -20.34 -17.36 -0.12
CA SER A 454 -19.41 -16.31 0.32
C SER A 454 -18.50 -15.87 -0.81
N LYS A 455 -18.29 -14.56 -0.93
CA LYS A 455 -17.42 -13.99 -1.96
C LYS A 455 -15.95 -14.05 -1.53
N VAL A 456 -15.04 -13.83 -2.45
CA VAL A 456 -13.61 -13.88 -2.21
C VAL A 456 -12.99 -12.50 -2.38
N PHE A 457 -12.11 -12.17 -1.46
CA PHE A 457 -11.13 -11.11 -1.54
C PHE A 457 -9.73 -11.75 -1.64
N CYS A 458 -9.00 -11.52 -2.71
CA CYS A 458 -7.58 -11.84 -2.80
C CYS A 458 -6.84 -10.70 -2.11
N GLY A 459 -6.78 -10.73 -0.76
CA GLY A 459 -6.44 -9.55 0.04
C GLY A 459 -4.96 -9.24 0.10
N GLU A 460 -4.13 -10.28 0.01
CA GLU A 460 -2.69 -10.12 -0.08
C GLU A 460 -2.11 -11.13 -1.06
N TYR A 461 -1.42 -10.67 -2.08
CA TYR A 461 -0.65 -11.54 -2.95
C TYR A 461 0.55 -10.82 -3.55
N ALA A 462 1.61 -11.58 -3.76
CA ALA A 462 2.76 -11.20 -4.56
C ALA A 462 3.46 -12.46 -5.10
N ALA A 463 3.80 -12.44 -6.38
CA ALA A 463 4.68 -13.45 -6.96
C ALA A 463 6.12 -13.23 -6.48
N GLN A 464 6.75 -14.28 -5.96
CA GLN A 464 8.08 -14.20 -5.33
C GLN A 464 9.16 -14.80 -6.22
N SER A 465 10.07 -13.98 -6.71
CA SER A 465 11.21 -14.43 -7.52
C SER A 465 12.25 -15.18 -6.69
N ASP A 466 12.34 -14.90 -5.39
CA ASP A 466 13.21 -15.58 -4.42
C ASP A 466 12.50 -15.69 -3.05
N LYS A 467 13.23 -15.87 -1.99
CA LYS A 467 12.71 -15.90 -0.61
C LYS A 467 12.32 -14.49 -0.17
N THR A 468 11.24 -14.37 0.55
CA THR A 468 10.91 -13.15 1.33
C THR A 468 12.15 -12.70 2.12
N VAL A 469 12.42 -11.41 2.22
CA VAL A 469 13.61 -10.83 2.88
C VAL A 469 14.93 -10.97 2.09
N SER A 470 14.92 -11.59 0.93
CA SER A 470 16.10 -11.67 0.07
C SER A 470 16.21 -10.42 -0.82
N VAL A 471 17.40 -9.86 -0.94
CA VAL A 471 17.69 -8.79 -1.91
C VAL A 471 17.50 -9.25 -3.37
N ALA A 472 17.47 -10.56 -3.61
CA ALA A 472 17.18 -11.15 -4.91
C ALA A 472 15.69 -11.31 -5.18
N ASN A 473 14.83 -11.19 -4.16
CA ASN A 473 13.38 -11.23 -4.32
C ASN A 473 12.87 -9.90 -4.85
N ARG A 474 12.85 -9.76 -6.15
CA ARG A 474 12.55 -8.51 -6.85
C ARG A 474 11.24 -8.61 -7.63
N ASN A 475 10.60 -7.45 -7.77
CA ASN A 475 9.52 -7.23 -8.73
C ASN A 475 10.11 -7.19 -10.15
N ASN A 476 10.50 -8.34 -10.68
CA ASN A 476 10.98 -8.47 -12.04
C ASN A 476 9.84 -8.70 -13.02
N TRP A 477 10.15 -8.71 -14.32
CA TRP A 477 9.09 -8.89 -15.32
C TRP A 477 8.39 -10.26 -15.24
N LEU A 478 9.07 -11.31 -14.80
CA LEU A 478 8.47 -12.64 -14.62
C LEU A 478 7.38 -12.63 -13.54
N THR A 479 7.62 -11.98 -12.40
CA THR A 479 6.62 -11.85 -11.33
C THR A 479 5.40 -11.09 -11.83
N ALA A 480 5.60 -9.93 -12.45
CA ALA A 480 4.54 -9.09 -13.00
C ALA A 480 3.71 -9.83 -14.08
N LEU A 481 4.37 -10.56 -14.97
CA LEU A 481 3.71 -11.31 -16.03
C LEU A 481 2.87 -12.47 -15.48
N SER A 482 3.35 -13.16 -14.44
CA SER A 482 2.63 -14.25 -13.78
C SER A 482 1.38 -13.75 -13.03
N GLU A 483 1.48 -12.60 -12.39
CA GLU A 483 0.34 -11.93 -11.76
C GLU A 483 -0.68 -11.46 -12.81
N ALA A 484 -0.21 -10.88 -13.92
CA ALA A 484 -1.10 -10.50 -15.00
C ALA A 484 -1.90 -11.70 -15.55
N ALA A 485 -1.27 -12.88 -15.64
CA ALA A 485 -1.94 -14.12 -16.04
C ALA A 485 -2.98 -14.57 -15.01
N PHE A 486 -2.62 -14.60 -13.72
CA PHE A 486 -3.53 -14.94 -12.63
C PHE A 486 -4.75 -14.01 -12.56
N MET A 487 -4.54 -12.69 -12.71
CA MET A 487 -5.59 -11.67 -12.67
C MET A 487 -6.62 -11.84 -13.81
N THR A 488 -6.27 -12.50 -14.94
CA THR A 488 -7.29 -12.84 -15.95
C THR A 488 -8.34 -13.78 -15.38
N GLY A 489 -7.94 -14.70 -14.52
CA GLY A 489 -8.84 -15.62 -13.81
C GLY A 489 -9.68 -14.94 -12.74
N LEU A 490 -9.10 -13.99 -12.00
CA LEU A 490 -9.84 -13.19 -11.02
C LEU A 490 -10.98 -12.42 -11.71
N GLU A 491 -10.69 -11.69 -12.78
CA GLU A 491 -11.68 -10.91 -13.51
C GLU A 491 -12.75 -11.80 -14.18
N ARG A 492 -12.33 -12.92 -14.78
CA ARG A 492 -13.28 -13.87 -15.39
C ARG A 492 -14.31 -14.39 -14.39
N ASN A 493 -13.91 -14.52 -13.12
CA ASN A 493 -14.72 -15.01 -12.03
C ASN A 493 -15.25 -13.89 -11.11
N ALA A 494 -15.63 -12.74 -11.67
CA ALA A 494 -16.12 -11.57 -10.91
C ALA A 494 -17.39 -11.83 -10.10
N ASP A 495 -18.11 -12.91 -10.35
CA ASP A 495 -19.24 -13.36 -9.52
C ASP A 495 -18.81 -14.07 -8.23
N VAL A 496 -17.55 -14.51 -8.15
CA VAL A 496 -16.90 -15.07 -6.95
C VAL A 496 -15.95 -14.07 -6.34
N VAL A 497 -14.98 -13.56 -7.12
CA VAL A 497 -13.95 -12.64 -6.67
C VAL A 497 -14.47 -11.22 -6.75
N LYS A 498 -14.59 -10.55 -5.62
CA LYS A 498 -15.12 -9.18 -5.52
C LYS A 498 -14.03 -8.14 -5.36
N MET A 499 -12.85 -8.53 -4.83
CA MET A 499 -11.77 -7.64 -4.49
C MET A 499 -10.43 -8.34 -4.66
N ALA A 500 -9.40 -7.57 -5.02
CA ALA A 500 -8.02 -8.03 -5.04
C ALA A 500 -7.06 -6.86 -4.79
N SER A 501 -5.98 -7.11 -4.04
CA SER A 501 -4.90 -6.14 -3.79
C SER A 501 -3.55 -6.82 -3.66
N TYR A 502 -2.56 -6.23 -4.29
CA TYR A 502 -1.15 -6.61 -4.14
C TYR A 502 -0.61 -6.17 -2.77
N ALA A 503 0.26 -6.96 -2.16
CA ALA A 503 0.90 -6.65 -0.88
C ALA A 503 2.38 -7.10 -0.83
N PRO A 504 3.27 -6.33 -0.13
CA PRO A 504 3.08 -4.99 0.44
C PRO A 504 3.12 -3.86 -0.60
N LEU A 505 2.66 -2.66 -0.18
CA LEU A 505 2.53 -1.51 -1.08
C LEU A 505 3.82 -0.72 -1.25
N PHE A 506 4.46 -0.33 -0.14
CA PHE A 506 5.61 0.56 -0.13
C PHE A 506 6.84 -0.05 0.54
N ALA A 507 8.01 0.21 -0.03
CA ALA A 507 9.28 -0.05 0.62
C ALA A 507 10.24 1.13 0.49
N HIS A 508 10.79 1.60 1.62
CA HIS A 508 11.89 2.55 1.62
C HIS A 508 13.20 1.83 1.28
N ALA A 509 13.95 2.35 0.28
CA ALA A 509 15.14 1.69 -0.26
C ALA A 509 16.20 1.32 0.78
N GLU A 510 16.32 2.14 1.84
CA GLU A 510 17.27 1.92 2.94
C GLU A 510 16.59 1.35 4.21
N GLY A 511 15.26 1.17 4.18
CA GLY A 511 14.46 0.78 5.34
C GLY A 511 13.67 -0.49 5.20
N TRP A 512 13.69 -1.13 4.05
CA TRP A 512 12.90 -2.33 3.78
C TRP A 512 13.30 -3.52 4.68
N GLN A 513 12.35 -4.37 4.94
CA GLN A 513 12.51 -5.63 5.70
C GLN A 513 11.89 -6.80 4.98
N TRP A 514 10.87 -6.52 4.17
CA TRP A 514 10.12 -7.48 3.40
C TRP A 514 10.19 -7.10 1.92
N THR A 515 10.27 -8.07 1.03
CA THR A 515 10.20 -7.94 -0.42
C THR A 515 9.39 -9.12 -1.00
N PRO A 516 8.80 -8.98 -2.20
CA PRO A 516 8.80 -7.83 -3.10
C PRO A 516 7.75 -6.77 -2.71
N ASP A 517 7.86 -5.54 -3.23
CA ASP A 517 6.97 -4.42 -2.91
C ASP A 517 6.51 -3.69 -4.16
N LEU A 518 5.28 -3.18 -4.18
CA LEU A 518 4.67 -2.60 -5.38
C LEU A 518 5.34 -1.29 -5.81
N ILE A 519 5.68 -0.43 -4.82
CA ILE A 519 6.25 0.90 -5.02
C ILE A 519 7.47 1.07 -4.11
N TRP A 520 8.59 1.45 -4.71
CA TRP A 520 9.81 1.77 -3.97
C TRP A 520 9.97 3.27 -3.80
N VAL A 521 10.44 3.68 -2.62
CA VAL A 521 10.62 5.08 -2.25
C VAL A 521 12.01 5.32 -1.66
N ASP A 522 12.53 6.53 -1.86
CA ASP A 522 13.62 7.11 -1.08
C ASP A 522 13.15 8.43 -0.45
N ASN A 523 14.03 9.16 0.17
CA ASN A 523 13.67 10.42 0.82
C ASN A 523 13.14 11.51 -0.14
N LEU A 524 13.31 11.37 -1.45
CA LEU A 524 12.96 12.39 -2.45
C LEU A 524 12.07 11.88 -3.58
N ARG A 525 12.09 10.58 -3.86
CA ARG A 525 11.52 9.99 -5.08
C ARG A 525 10.74 8.73 -4.77
N SER A 526 9.84 8.39 -5.68
CA SER A 526 9.13 7.11 -5.70
C SER A 526 9.03 6.57 -7.13
N TYR A 527 8.93 5.25 -7.30
CA TYR A 527 8.66 4.64 -8.59
C TYR A 527 7.82 3.37 -8.45
N GLY A 528 6.98 3.10 -9.45
CA GLY A 528 6.22 1.86 -9.59
C GLY A 528 7.06 0.76 -10.25
N THR A 529 6.96 -0.44 -9.71
CA THR A 529 7.58 -1.65 -10.26
C THR A 529 6.83 -2.14 -11.51
N PRO A 530 7.31 -3.15 -12.26
CA PRO A 530 6.52 -3.78 -13.32
C PRO A 530 5.16 -4.29 -12.82
N ASP A 531 5.11 -4.85 -11.60
CA ASP A 531 3.88 -5.31 -10.93
C ASP A 531 2.90 -4.15 -10.69
N TYR A 532 3.39 -2.96 -10.32
CA TYR A 532 2.58 -1.75 -10.20
C TYR A 532 1.84 -1.44 -11.51
N TYR A 533 2.52 -1.54 -12.65
CA TYR A 533 1.88 -1.27 -13.94
C TYR A 533 0.87 -2.34 -14.32
N VAL A 534 1.06 -3.60 -13.92
CA VAL A 534 0.06 -4.66 -14.08
C VAL A 534 -1.20 -4.32 -13.29
N GLN A 535 -1.05 -4.02 -11.99
CA GLN A 535 -2.18 -3.65 -11.10
C GLN A 535 -2.91 -2.41 -11.64
N GLN A 536 -2.16 -1.37 -12.03
CA GLN A 536 -2.69 -0.14 -12.61
C GLN A 536 -3.49 -0.42 -13.89
N LEU A 537 -2.97 -1.24 -14.80
CA LEU A 537 -3.62 -1.55 -16.05
C LEU A 537 -4.94 -2.30 -15.84
N TYR A 538 -5.01 -3.23 -14.89
CA TYR A 538 -6.26 -3.89 -14.53
C TYR A 538 -7.28 -2.90 -13.95
N SER A 539 -6.86 -2.02 -13.05
CA SER A 539 -7.73 -1.02 -12.45
C SER A 539 -8.26 0.00 -13.47
N LEU A 540 -7.39 0.53 -14.34
CA LEU A 540 -7.77 1.52 -15.37
C LEU A 540 -8.61 0.91 -16.51
N ASN A 541 -8.52 -0.39 -16.70
CA ASN A 541 -9.24 -1.13 -17.75
C ASN A 541 -10.27 -2.09 -17.17
N LYS A 542 -10.80 -1.79 -16.00
CA LYS A 542 -11.93 -2.48 -15.40
C LYS A 542 -13.20 -2.18 -16.21
N GLY A 543 -13.93 -3.23 -16.58
CA GLY A 543 -15.27 -3.09 -17.16
C GLY A 543 -16.35 -3.07 -16.09
N THR A 544 -17.61 -3.11 -16.53
CA THR A 544 -18.77 -3.28 -15.64
C THR A 544 -19.30 -4.70 -15.61
N HIS A 545 -19.03 -5.49 -16.68
CA HIS A 545 -19.45 -6.88 -16.80
C HIS A 545 -18.41 -7.69 -17.56
N VAL A 546 -18.18 -8.91 -17.11
CA VAL A 546 -17.40 -9.91 -17.84
C VAL A 546 -18.19 -10.30 -19.10
N VAL A 547 -17.48 -10.56 -20.20
CA VAL A 547 -18.07 -11.16 -21.40
C VAL A 547 -17.32 -12.45 -21.75
N PRO A 548 -17.99 -13.46 -22.33
CA PRO A 548 -17.32 -14.71 -22.69
C PRO A 548 -16.18 -14.48 -23.68
N LEU A 549 -15.02 -15.05 -23.36
CA LEU A 549 -13.86 -15.12 -24.23
C LEU A 549 -13.37 -16.57 -24.31
N THR A 550 -13.20 -17.09 -25.52
CA THR A 550 -12.70 -18.46 -25.74
C THR A 550 -11.64 -18.46 -26.85
N MET A 551 -10.78 -19.46 -26.82
CA MET A 551 -9.88 -19.86 -27.91
C MET A 551 -10.09 -21.33 -28.18
N ASN A 552 -10.41 -21.69 -29.43
CA ASN A 552 -10.77 -23.05 -29.81
C ASN A 552 -11.92 -23.63 -28.95
N GLY A 553 -12.92 -22.79 -28.59
CA GLY A 553 -14.08 -23.18 -27.79
C GLY A 553 -13.81 -23.40 -26.29
N LYS A 554 -12.57 -23.13 -25.79
CA LYS A 554 -12.17 -23.26 -24.38
C LYS A 554 -11.82 -21.91 -23.79
N VAL A 555 -12.00 -21.78 -22.48
CA VAL A 555 -11.46 -20.66 -21.67
C VAL A 555 -9.94 -20.60 -21.86
N VAL A 556 -9.36 -19.39 -21.84
CA VAL A 556 -7.93 -19.19 -22.09
C VAL A 556 -7.20 -18.99 -20.75
N GLU A 557 -6.62 -20.07 -20.26
CA GLU A 557 -6.03 -20.17 -18.91
C GLU A 557 -4.66 -20.90 -18.91
N GLY A 558 -3.86 -20.72 -19.98
CA GLY A 558 -2.51 -21.26 -20.07
C GLY A 558 -2.23 -22.07 -21.35
N GLN A 559 -3.25 -22.36 -22.16
CA GLN A 559 -3.07 -23.05 -23.44
C GLN A 559 -2.16 -22.23 -24.36
N ASP A 560 -1.14 -22.87 -24.91
CA ASP A 560 -0.13 -22.23 -25.72
C ASP A 560 0.60 -21.07 -25.00
N SER A 561 0.69 -21.12 -23.66
CA SER A 561 1.20 -20.05 -22.77
C SER A 561 0.41 -18.74 -22.89
N LEU A 562 -0.88 -18.81 -23.22
CA LEU A 562 -1.77 -17.67 -23.35
C LEU A 562 -2.81 -17.68 -22.22
N TYR A 563 -3.07 -16.48 -21.67
CA TYR A 563 -4.11 -16.24 -20.67
C TYR A 563 -4.93 -15.04 -21.14
N ALA A 564 -6.26 -15.11 -21.01
CA ALA A 564 -7.08 -14.01 -21.48
C ALA A 564 -8.42 -13.89 -20.75
N THR A 565 -8.89 -12.65 -20.65
CA THR A 565 -10.24 -12.30 -20.20
C THR A 565 -10.79 -11.15 -21.03
N ALA A 566 -12.10 -10.97 -21.03
CA ALA A 566 -12.74 -9.83 -21.66
C ALA A 566 -13.87 -9.29 -20.78
N CYS A 567 -14.02 -7.96 -20.79
CA CYS A 567 -15.11 -7.29 -20.12
C CYS A 567 -15.70 -6.18 -20.99
N ARG A 568 -16.92 -5.79 -20.70
CA ARG A 568 -17.58 -4.63 -21.29
C ARG A 568 -17.76 -3.56 -20.24
N ASP A 569 -17.44 -2.34 -20.60
CA ASP A 569 -17.76 -1.15 -19.81
C ASP A 569 -19.03 -0.50 -20.38
N SER A 570 -20.12 -0.58 -19.61
CA SER A 570 -21.41 -0.03 -20.02
C SER A 570 -21.44 1.52 -20.01
N VAL A 571 -20.54 2.15 -19.28
CA VAL A 571 -20.44 3.62 -19.21
C VAL A 571 -19.73 4.17 -20.44
N SER A 572 -18.53 3.69 -20.71
CA SER A 572 -17.76 4.11 -21.89
C SER A 572 -18.19 3.43 -23.19
N GLN A 573 -19.00 2.36 -23.13
CA GLN A 573 -19.38 1.49 -24.25
C GLN A 573 -18.19 0.81 -24.91
N ASP A 574 -17.12 0.59 -24.14
CA ASP A 574 -15.93 -0.11 -24.61
C ASP A 574 -16.03 -1.62 -24.32
N LEU A 575 -15.53 -2.41 -25.25
CA LEU A 575 -15.10 -3.78 -25.02
C LEU A 575 -13.62 -3.76 -24.73
N ILE A 576 -13.21 -4.44 -23.68
CA ILE A 576 -11.83 -4.47 -23.19
C ILE A 576 -11.40 -5.94 -23.15
N VAL A 577 -10.37 -6.27 -23.92
CA VAL A 577 -9.78 -7.62 -24.00
C VAL A 577 -8.36 -7.55 -23.45
N LYS A 578 -8.06 -8.39 -22.46
CA LYS A 578 -6.76 -8.50 -21.80
C LYS A 578 -6.16 -9.85 -22.17
N ILE A 579 -4.93 -9.84 -22.69
CA ILE A 579 -4.24 -11.05 -23.17
C ILE A 579 -2.80 -11.04 -22.65
N VAL A 580 -2.40 -12.12 -22.00
CA VAL A 580 -1.01 -12.35 -21.57
C VAL A 580 -0.40 -13.41 -22.47
N ASN A 581 0.73 -13.10 -23.08
CA ASN A 581 1.60 -14.05 -23.78
C ASN A 581 2.80 -14.36 -22.87
N ALA A 582 2.77 -15.50 -22.21
CA ALA A 582 3.85 -15.95 -21.32
C ALA A 582 4.94 -16.75 -22.09
N SER A 583 4.85 -16.83 -23.42
CA SER A 583 5.86 -17.52 -24.22
C SER A 583 6.95 -16.57 -24.76
N GLY A 584 8.16 -17.10 -24.98
CA GLY A 584 9.26 -16.39 -25.62
C GLY A 584 9.12 -16.17 -27.13
N SER A 585 7.90 -16.35 -27.70
CA SER A 585 7.66 -16.20 -29.14
C SER A 585 6.52 -15.24 -29.44
N VAL A 586 6.62 -14.55 -30.57
CA VAL A 586 5.52 -13.74 -31.09
C VAL A 586 4.33 -14.64 -31.43
N GLN A 587 3.13 -14.27 -30.95
CA GLN A 587 1.88 -14.95 -31.26
C GLN A 587 1.00 -14.08 -32.17
N LYS A 588 0.82 -14.47 -33.42
CA LYS A 588 -0.12 -13.80 -34.33
C LYS A 588 -1.54 -14.20 -33.98
N SER A 589 -2.38 -13.22 -33.68
CA SER A 589 -3.73 -13.46 -33.20
C SER A 589 -4.77 -12.53 -33.82
N HIS A 590 -6.03 -12.91 -33.70
CA HIS A 590 -7.19 -12.10 -33.99
C HIS A 590 -8.14 -12.11 -32.79
N VAL A 591 -8.64 -10.95 -32.41
CA VAL A 591 -9.80 -10.79 -31.54
C VAL A 591 -11.02 -10.67 -32.43
N ALA A 592 -11.84 -11.72 -32.49
CA ALA A 592 -13.07 -11.79 -33.27
C ALA A 592 -14.27 -11.51 -32.35
N LEU A 593 -15.16 -10.60 -32.78
CA LEU A 593 -16.22 -10.06 -31.93
C LEU A 593 -17.60 -10.54 -32.45
N ASP A 594 -18.26 -11.33 -31.64
CA ASP A 594 -19.65 -11.74 -31.89
C ASP A 594 -20.63 -10.69 -31.31
N GLY A 595 -21.77 -10.51 -31.98
CA GLY A 595 -22.82 -9.63 -31.47
C GLY A 595 -22.62 -8.15 -31.69
N VAL A 596 -21.55 -7.74 -32.41
CA VAL A 596 -21.33 -6.35 -32.81
C VAL A 596 -21.84 -6.10 -34.25
N LYS A 597 -22.37 -4.91 -34.52
CA LYS A 597 -22.81 -4.50 -35.86
C LYS A 597 -21.66 -4.05 -36.73
N LYS A 598 -20.90 -3.10 -36.23
CA LYS A 598 -19.75 -2.46 -36.90
C LYS A 598 -18.72 -2.02 -35.86
N LEU A 599 -17.43 -2.11 -36.20
CA LEU A 599 -16.36 -1.57 -35.39
C LEU A 599 -15.95 -0.17 -35.89
N PRO A 600 -15.36 0.67 -34.99
CA PRO A 600 -14.67 1.89 -35.41
C PRO A 600 -13.46 1.51 -36.28
N ALA A 601 -12.92 2.46 -37.06
CA ALA A 601 -11.77 2.21 -37.91
C ALA A 601 -10.52 1.76 -37.15
N MET A 602 -10.38 2.21 -35.89
CA MET A 602 -9.22 1.97 -35.04
C MET A 602 -9.65 1.45 -33.67
N ALA A 603 -8.82 0.60 -33.08
CA ALA A 603 -8.87 0.17 -31.70
C ALA A 603 -7.63 0.68 -30.96
N ARG A 604 -7.73 0.87 -29.63
CA ARG A 604 -6.60 1.21 -28.78
C ARG A 604 -5.91 -0.06 -28.34
N LEU A 605 -4.60 -0.11 -28.49
CA LEU A 605 -3.75 -1.19 -28.05
C LEU A 605 -2.78 -0.67 -26.99
N THR A 606 -2.80 -1.23 -25.80
CA THR A 606 -1.81 -0.98 -24.76
C THR A 606 -0.99 -2.24 -24.54
N VAL A 607 0.34 -2.10 -24.56
CA VAL A 607 1.27 -3.21 -24.38
C VAL A 607 2.23 -2.88 -23.26
N LEU A 608 2.34 -3.80 -22.31
CA LEU A 608 3.37 -3.83 -21.27
C LEU A 608 4.24 -5.06 -21.51
N LYS A 609 5.55 -4.87 -21.69
CA LYS A 609 6.49 -5.95 -21.99
C LYS A 609 7.90 -5.62 -21.57
N SER A 610 8.74 -6.65 -21.49
CA SER A 610 10.20 -6.53 -21.42
C SER A 610 10.83 -7.61 -22.29
N ASP A 611 12.06 -7.36 -22.74
CA ASP A 611 12.83 -8.34 -23.51
C ASP A 611 13.48 -9.42 -22.61
N GLY A 612 13.66 -9.12 -21.31
CA GLY A 612 14.18 -10.03 -20.29
C GLY A 612 13.20 -10.23 -19.15
N LEU A 613 13.08 -11.48 -18.67
CA LEU A 613 12.19 -11.82 -17.56
C LEU A 613 12.69 -11.31 -16.20
N GLU A 614 14.01 -11.11 -16.06
CA GLU A 614 14.65 -10.61 -14.83
C GLU A 614 14.73 -9.07 -14.75
N GLU A 615 14.29 -8.37 -15.79
CA GLU A 615 14.32 -6.91 -15.85
C GLU A 615 13.40 -6.29 -14.80
N VAL A 616 13.86 -5.16 -14.22
CA VAL A 616 13.19 -4.41 -13.17
C VAL A 616 13.15 -2.92 -13.46
N ASN A 617 12.20 -2.21 -12.87
CA ASN A 617 12.28 -0.76 -12.75
C ASN A 617 13.16 -0.35 -11.57
N SER A 618 13.72 0.85 -11.59
CA SER A 618 14.60 1.36 -10.54
C SER A 618 14.52 2.90 -10.43
N PHE A 619 15.15 3.49 -9.41
CA PHE A 619 15.24 4.96 -9.28
C PHE A 619 15.96 5.64 -10.46
N THR A 620 16.86 4.93 -11.16
CA THR A 620 17.56 5.45 -12.34
C THR A 620 16.79 5.22 -13.64
N THR A 621 15.99 4.17 -13.68
CA THR A 621 15.17 3.78 -14.83
C THR A 621 13.73 3.45 -14.38
N PRO A 622 12.97 4.44 -13.87
CA PRO A 622 11.69 4.19 -13.21
C PRO A 622 10.58 3.71 -14.16
N LYS A 623 10.80 3.81 -15.46
CA LYS A 623 9.88 3.43 -16.54
C LYS A 623 10.55 2.56 -17.60
N ALA A 624 11.57 1.76 -17.22
CA ALA A 624 12.19 0.80 -18.14
C ALA A 624 11.13 -0.18 -18.67
N ILE A 625 10.24 -0.62 -17.78
CA ILE A 625 9.07 -1.43 -18.11
C ILE A 625 7.84 -0.59 -17.76
N ALA A 626 7.18 -0.05 -18.77
CA ALA A 626 6.00 0.79 -18.62
C ALA A 626 5.04 0.59 -19.82
N PRO A 627 3.72 0.83 -19.65
CA PRO A 627 2.75 0.65 -20.72
C PRO A 627 3.02 1.58 -21.91
N VAL A 628 2.90 1.03 -23.12
CA VAL A 628 2.96 1.80 -24.37
C VAL A 628 1.61 1.67 -25.08
N GLU A 629 1.00 2.81 -25.43
CA GLU A 629 -0.29 2.86 -26.11
C GLU A 629 -0.12 3.24 -27.57
N THR A 630 -0.85 2.52 -28.43
CA THR A 630 -0.91 2.76 -29.89
C THR A 630 -2.34 2.56 -30.41
N LEU A 631 -2.57 2.96 -31.64
CA LEU A 631 -3.82 2.67 -32.36
C LEU A 631 -3.57 1.63 -33.44
N ILE A 632 -4.45 0.64 -33.54
CA ILE A 632 -4.39 -0.41 -34.55
C ILE A 632 -5.68 -0.47 -35.36
N PRO A 633 -5.63 -0.81 -36.66
CA PRO A 633 -6.81 -0.86 -37.51
C PRO A 633 -7.70 -2.05 -37.16
N THR A 634 -8.99 -1.83 -37.28
CA THR A 634 -10.01 -2.89 -37.23
C THR A 634 -10.38 -3.36 -38.63
N LYS A 635 -10.81 -4.61 -38.79
CA LYS A 635 -11.27 -5.14 -40.08
C LYS A 635 -12.53 -5.98 -39.89
N GLY A 636 -13.64 -5.53 -40.47
CA GLY A 636 -14.91 -6.19 -40.32
C GLY A 636 -15.34 -6.20 -38.83
N LYS A 637 -15.42 -7.39 -38.25
CA LYS A 637 -15.74 -7.61 -36.82
C LYS A 637 -14.54 -8.15 -36.04
N SER A 638 -13.33 -7.85 -36.47
CA SER A 638 -12.12 -8.36 -35.82
C SER A 638 -11.00 -7.33 -35.77
N VAL A 639 -10.06 -7.59 -34.87
CA VAL A 639 -8.82 -6.85 -34.71
C VAL A 639 -7.66 -7.84 -34.77
N ALA A 640 -6.72 -7.61 -35.69
CA ALA A 640 -5.48 -8.37 -35.74
C ALA A 640 -4.52 -7.82 -34.67
N VAL A 641 -3.99 -8.70 -33.83
CA VAL A 641 -3.07 -8.35 -32.76
C VAL A 641 -1.85 -9.25 -32.82
N GLU A 642 -0.68 -8.64 -32.88
CA GLU A 642 0.57 -9.35 -32.72
C GLU A 642 0.97 -9.25 -31.23
N LEU A 643 0.91 -10.38 -30.53
CA LEU A 643 1.30 -10.47 -29.12
C LEU A 643 2.82 -10.67 -29.06
N ALA A 644 3.52 -9.68 -28.53
CA ALA A 644 4.97 -9.75 -28.36
C ALA A 644 5.33 -10.91 -27.38
N PRO A 645 6.57 -11.44 -27.45
CA PRO A 645 7.05 -12.35 -26.42
C PRO A 645 6.93 -11.70 -25.04
N TYR A 646 6.57 -12.51 -24.04
CA TYR A 646 6.50 -12.08 -22.64
C TYR A 646 5.78 -10.73 -22.48
N SER A 647 4.51 -10.66 -22.89
CA SER A 647 3.76 -9.40 -22.90
C SER A 647 2.41 -9.50 -22.26
N PHE A 648 1.96 -8.38 -21.66
CA PHE A 648 0.58 -8.14 -21.28
C PHE A 648 -0.02 -7.10 -22.22
N THR A 649 -1.06 -7.47 -22.95
CA THR A 649 -1.67 -6.69 -24.02
C THR A 649 -3.13 -6.42 -23.71
N ILE A 650 -3.55 -5.15 -23.84
CA ILE A 650 -4.95 -4.74 -23.70
C ILE A 650 -5.44 -4.16 -25.01
N VAL A 651 -6.56 -4.67 -25.51
CA VAL A 651 -7.26 -4.14 -26.68
C VAL A 651 -8.56 -3.51 -26.23
N ARG A 652 -8.73 -2.23 -26.49
CA ARG A 652 -9.93 -1.47 -26.13
C ARG A 652 -10.65 -0.97 -27.37
N ILE A 653 -11.92 -1.34 -27.52
CA ILE A 653 -12.70 -1.15 -28.74
C ILE A 653 -14.07 -0.58 -28.39
N LYS A 654 -14.45 0.53 -29.00
CA LYS A 654 -15.82 1.06 -28.94
C LYS A 654 -16.77 0.09 -29.63
N VAL A 655 -17.79 -0.40 -28.96
CA VAL A 655 -18.74 -1.37 -29.53
C VAL A 655 -20.19 -0.89 -29.53
N GLY A 656 -20.44 0.32 -29.21
CA GLY A 656 -21.67 1.14 -29.35
C GLY A 656 -23.00 0.45 -29.11
#